data_0772fd3179da040b8146c330026543b3
#
_entry.id   0772fd3179da040b8146c330026543b3
#
_cell.length_a   1.000
_cell.length_b   1.000
_cell.length_c   1.000
_cell.angle_alpha   90.00
_cell.angle_beta   90.00
_cell.angle_gamma   90.00
#
_symmetry.space_group_name_H-M   'P 1'
#
loop_
_entity.id
_entity.type
_entity.pdbx_description
1 polymer ?
#
loop_
_entity_poly.entity_id
_entity_poly.type
_entity_poly.pdbx_seq_one_letter_code
_entity_poly.pdbx_strand_id
1 'polypeptide(L)'
;MADSKAHSASPAASDAIQVRGARVHNLKNISFDIPHNSITVVTGVSGSGKSTLAFDTIYAEGQRRYIESLSSYARQFLERIEKPEVDSITGIAPAIAIRQKNSTRNPRSTVATATEIYDYLRLLFARAGHTWCRKCGEQVQRDTVDQIADRILTRPAGQRFYLLYRFEPVAAAPAGGASQKRGRPRVGAAAVSSKDDLSRALADLRKRGFNRLYQDGRLYEFTTPEELLDLDFSRPVYVVADRLAVSPDVRSRLIDGVELCYREGRGEVVFEFPPDAPAAGVPAERITFNERFECKRCGILYEEPEPRLFSFNSPYGACPRCQGFGNTIDFDLNLVIPDRSKSLQEGAIDPWTKPRYRQPFAELKKFAKARGIPLDVPFRDLSARHQELVVEGDRAAGYWGIKGFFGWLERKKYKLHVRVFLSRYRGYAVCPDCQGTRLREEARAVKIQGRAITDVCKLTVGAARELFRGLQLGAAEARLAQKILESVQQRLGFLDEVGLDYITLDRLTSTLSGGEAQRIQLATSLGSRLVGALYILDEPSIGLHPRDTHRLIEILRTLRDLGNTILVVEHDRDLILSADQILDLGPGAGEHGGRLIFAGSRQKLLAESRNGSLTARYLTGDARVAIPAVRRKPTHGFLRLWGARGNNLKEIDLTVPLQMLACVTGVSGSGKSTLVHEVIWNALEAKRNGRSVRDYCSRIEGDHLLREFVLVDQSPIGRTPRSNPATYLKAFDAIRDAYAATPEAVKRGLSSGSFSFNIPGGRCEACQGDGTVTVEMQFLADVELVCEECHGTRFKSSVLDVRYRDKNIHEALQLTVREALSFFSAVPRAVAKLRVLDDVGLGYLRLGQSATTLSGGEAQRLKLAAHLTQESSEGVLYILDEPTTGLHFDDIQKLLTALRKLIERGASLLVIEHNLDVIKSADWVIDLGPEGGEEGGRVVAAGTPEQVARNARSHTGKFLQRVLSQNGEKRA
;
A
#
# COMPACT_ATOMS: atom_id res chain seq x y z
N MET A 1 -43.87 9.73 59.36
CA MET A 1 -43.32 10.81 58.55
C MET A 1 -42.33 10.17 57.59
N ALA A 2 -42.74 10.02 56.38
CA ALA A 2 -42.03 9.30 55.36
C ALA A 2 -41.30 10.33 54.42
N ASP A 3 -39.98 10.28 54.35
CA ASP A 3 -39.19 11.03 53.38
C ASP A 3 -38.94 10.15 52.18
N SER A 4 -39.62 10.51 51.10
CA SER A 4 -39.46 9.92 49.78
C SER A 4 -38.19 10.49 49.16
N LYS A 5 -37.13 9.68 49.04
CA LYS A 5 -36.00 9.98 48.17
C LYS A 5 -36.44 9.83 46.69
N ALA A 6 -36.56 10.95 46.03
CA ALA A 6 -36.70 11.02 44.60
C ALA A 6 -35.40 10.47 43.93
N HIS A 7 -35.51 9.33 43.29
CA HIS A 7 -34.51 8.86 42.36
C HIS A 7 -34.53 9.78 41.15
N SER A 8 -33.45 10.51 40.96
CA SER A 8 -33.20 11.24 39.71
C SER A 8 -33.10 10.20 38.58
N ALA A 9 -34.12 10.17 37.74
CA ALA A 9 -34.11 9.42 36.51
C ALA A 9 -32.90 9.88 35.66
N SER A 10 -32.04 8.94 35.29
CA SER A 10 -31.05 9.16 34.24
C SER A 10 -31.76 9.71 32.99
N PRO A 11 -31.21 10.74 32.29
CA PRO A 11 -31.83 11.22 31.08
C PRO A 11 -31.93 10.06 30.09
N ALA A 12 -33.14 9.83 29.58
CA ALA A 12 -33.40 8.86 28.52
C ALA A 12 -32.37 9.09 27.39
N ALA A 13 -31.66 8.04 26.94
CA ALA A 13 -30.76 8.13 25.85
C ALA A 13 -31.51 8.72 24.65
N SER A 14 -31.02 9.85 24.09
CA SER A 14 -31.65 10.48 22.93
C SER A 14 -31.52 9.54 21.72
N ASP A 15 -32.64 9.24 21.05
CA ASP A 15 -32.67 8.39 19.84
C ASP A 15 -31.87 8.96 18.67
N ALA A 16 -31.14 10.06 18.85
CA ALA A 16 -30.40 10.75 17.81
C ALA A 16 -29.19 11.52 18.36
N ILE A 17 -28.20 11.71 17.51
CA ILE A 17 -27.11 12.66 17.73
C ILE A 17 -27.67 14.05 17.42
N GLN A 18 -27.71 14.93 18.41
CA GLN A 18 -28.24 16.29 18.26
C GLN A 18 -27.11 17.30 18.16
N VAL A 19 -27.01 17.99 17.02
CA VAL A 19 -26.05 19.08 16.76
C VAL A 19 -26.79 20.42 16.83
N ARG A 20 -26.29 21.35 17.60
CA ARG A 20 -26.87 22.70 17.76
C ARG A 20 -25.80 23.76 17.56
N GLY A 21 -26.10 24.71 16.69
CA GLY A 21 -25.30 25.91 16.50
C GLY A 21 -23.91 25.69 15.92
N ALA A 22 -23.73 24.78 14.94
CA ALA A 22 -22.40 24.55 14.32
C ALA A 22 -21.97 25.72 13.44
N ARG A 23 -20.76 26.25 13.73
CA ARG A 23 -20.18 27.47 13.09
C ARG A 23 -18.74 27.24 12.60
N VAL A 24 -18.28 26.00 12.59
CA VAL A 24 -16.90 25.66 12.15
C VAL A 24 -16.68 26.08 10.70
N HIS A 25 -15.60 26.78 10.42
CA HIS A 25 -15.21 27.30 9.08
C HIS A 25 -16.33 28.09 8.38
N ASN A 26 -16.93 27.52 7.33
CA ASN A 26 -17.98 28.20 6.55
C ASN A 26 -19.41 27.88 7.00
N LEU A 27 -19.60 27.03 8.03
CA LEU A 27 -20.93 26.69 8.53
C LEU A 27 -21.65 27.89 9.16
N LYS A 28 -22.93 28.08 8.85
CA LYS A 28 -23.74 29.23 9.19
C LYS A 28 -24.72 28.94 10.34
N ASN A 29 -24.19 28.61 11.52
CA ASN A 29 -24.99 28.36 12.74
C ASN A 29 -26.09 27.33 12.50
N ILE A 30 -25.71 26.18 11.99
CA ILE A 30 -26.65 25.11 11.61
C ILE A 30 -26.96 24.16 12.77
N SER A 31 -28.24 23.69 12.82
CA SER A 31 -28.71 22.74 13.81
C SER A 31 -29.50 21.62 13.12
N PHE A 32 -29.28 20.37 13.54
CA PHE A 32 -29.90 19.19 12.97
C PHE A 32 -29.72 17.98 13.90
N ASP A 33 -30.46 16.93 13.60
CA ASP A 33 -30.41 15.65 14.31
C ASP A 33 -30.03 14.53 13.36
N ILE A 34 -29.24 13.56 13.83
CA ILE A 34 -28.84 12.34 13.11
C ILE A 34 -29.42 11.17 13.89
N PRO A 35 -30.40 10.40 13.37
CA PRO A 35 -30.94 9.25 14.05
C PRO A 35 -29.87 8.17 14.27
N HIS A 36 -29.89 7.52 15.42
CA HIS A 36 -29.04 6.35 15.65
C HIS A 36 -29.48 5.17 14.76
N ASN A 37 -28.55 4.25 14.52
CA ASN A 37 -28.78 3.04 13.73
C ASN A 37 -29.36 3.33 12.34
N SER A 38 -28.88 4.40 11.72
CA SER A 38 -29.32 4.87 10.40
C SER A 38 -28.16 5.25 9.50
N ILE A 39 -28.42 5.27 8.20
CA ILE A 39 -27.48 5.80 7.19
C ILE A 39 -27.91 7.25 6.89
N THR A 40 -27.11 8.22 7.34
CA THR A 40 -27.29 9.64 7.02
C THR A 40 -26.28 10.05 5.97
N VAL A 41 -26.75 10.61 4.86
CA VAL A 41 -25.89 11.14 3.79
C VAL A 41 -25.83 12.65 3.85
N VAL A 42 -24.62 13.21 3.89
CA VAL A 42 -24.34 14.65 3.76
C VAL A 42 -23.96 14.94 2.31
N THR A 43 -24.77 15.73 1.62
CA THR A 43 -24.59 16.09 0.21
C THR A 43 -24.61 17.60 0.00
N GLY A 44 -24.40 18.04 -1.24
CA GLY A 44 -24.38 19.46 -1.64
C GLY A 44 -23.20 19.80 -2.55
N VAL A 45 -23.17 21.00 -3.10
CA VAL A 45 -22.11 21.44 -4.03
C VAL A 45 -20.72 21.39 -3.42
N SER A 46 -19.68 21.29 -4.27
CA SER A 46 -18.29 21.30 -3.79
C SER A 46 -18.00 22.61 -3.03
N GLY A 47 -17.32 22.49 -1.86
CA GLY A 47 -17.06 23.67 -1.01
C GLY A 47 -18.25 24.18 -0.18
N SER A 48 -19.37 23.44 -0.11
CA SER A 48 -20.54 23.84 0.71
C SER A 48 -20.38 23.59 2.22
N GLY A 49 -19.29 22.93 2.67
CA GLY A 49 -19.02 22.65 4.07
C GLY A 49 -19.31 21.20 4.53
N LYS A 50 -19.52 20.26 3.61
CA LYS A 50 -19.82 18.85 3.91
C LYS A 50 -18.76 18.18 4.79
N SER A 51 -17.50 18.24 4.35
CA SER A 51 -16.38 17.64 5.09
C SER A 51 -16.17 18.36 6.43
N THR A 52 -16.36 19.66 6.48
CA THR A 52 -16.33 20.46 7.73
C THR A 52 -17.38 19.96 8.72
N LEU A 53 -18.61 19.70 8.24
CA LEU A 53 -19.67 19.17 9.10
C LEU A 53 -19.33 17.78 9.62
N ALA A 54 -18.94 16.86 8.72
CA ALA A 54 -18.72 15.47 9.07
C ALA A 54 -17.43 15.25 9.89
N PHE A 55 -16.31 15.86 9.48
CA PHE A 55 -15.01 15.59 10.08
C PHE A 55 -14.56 16.64 11.09
N ASP A 56 -14.64 17.93 10.76
CA ASP A 56 -14.12 18.98 11.64
C ASP A 56 -15.11 19.35 12.75
N THR A 57 -16.37 18.90 12.65
CA THR A 57 -17.41 19.12 13.65
C THR A 57 -17.76 17.82 14.40
N ILE A 58 -18.41 16.85 13.72
CA ILE A 58 -18.95 15.65 14.37
C ILE A 58 -17.83 14.70 14.77
N TYR A 59 -16.93 14.35 13.84
CA TYR A 59 -15.81 13.44 14.14
C TYR A 59 -14.88 14.03 15.21
N ALA A 60 -14.53 15.29 15.07
CA ALA A 60 -13.65 15.97 16.01
C ALA A 60 -14.20 15.93 17.44
N GLU A 61 -15.50 16.19 17.63
CA GLU A 61 -16.14 16.10 18.96
C GLU A 61 -16.22 14.66 19.48
N GLY A 62 -16.52 13.68 18.60
CA GLY A 62 -16.55 12.27 18.99
C GLY A 62 -15.19 11.77 19.44
N GLN A 63 -14.13 12.09 18.72
CA GLN A 63 -12.76 11.78 19.08
C GLN A 63 -12.30 12.52 20.35
N ARG A 64 -12.65 13.82 20.48
CA ARG A 64 -12.29 14.59 21.66
C ARG A 64 -12.86 13.94 22.91
N ARG A 65 -14.14 13.56 22.92
CA ARG A 65 -14.79 12.88 24.06
C ARG A 65 -14.18 11.53 24.35
N TYR A 66 -13.85 10.77 23.31
CA TYR A 66 -13.18 9.49 23.47
C TYR A 66 -11.80 9.67 24.14
N ILE A 67 -10.98 10.63 23.67
CA ILE A 67 -9.68 10.93 24.26
C ILE A 67 -9.83 11.42 25.70
N GLU A 68 -10.85 12.24 26.02
CA GLU A 68 -11.12 12.71 27.37
C GLU A 68 -11.52 11.57 28.34
N SER A 69 -12.11 10.50 27.82
CA SER A 69 -12.44 9.32 28.63
C SER A 69 -11.23 8.44 28.98
N LEU A 70 -10.10 8.62 28.29
CA LEU A 70 -8.87 7.88 28.54
C LEU A 70 -8.14 8.37 29.79
N SER A 71 -7.24 7.53 30.32
CA SER A 71 -6.38 7.92 31.45
C SER A 71 -5.51 9.12 31.13
N SER A 72 -5.12 9.89 32.16
CA SER A 72 -4.23 11.07 32.01
C SER A 72 -2.89 10.71 31.35
N TYR A 73 -2.36 9.52 31.58
CA TYR A 73 -1.16 9.01 30.94
C TYR A 73 -1.36 8.77 29.46
N ALA A 74 -2.44 8.10 29.05
CA ALA A 74 -2.73 7.85 27.63
C ALA A 74 -2.97 9.16 26.85
N ARG A 75 -3.60 10.15 27.48
CA ARG A 75 -3.86 11.48 26.87
C ARG A 75 -2.59 12.26 26.52
N GLN A 76 -1.45 12.02 27.19
CA GLN A 76 -0.19 12.69 26.91
C GLN A 76 0.43 12.28 25.56
N PHE A 77 0.04 11.11 25.02
CA PHE A 77 0.56 10.56 23.76
C PHE A 77 -0.35 10.79 22.56
N LEU A 78 -1.53 11.40 22.78
CA LEU A 78 -2.52 11.64 21.74
C LEU A 78 -2.57 13.13 21.39
N GLU A 79 -2.79 13.41 20.10
CA GLU A 79 -2.97 14.79 19.64
C GLU A 79 -4.15 15.46 20.36
N ARG A 80 -3.94 16.69 20.75
CA ARG A 80 -4.98 17.49 21.40
C ARG A 80 -5.93 18.00 20.30
N ILE A 81 -7.13 17.44 20.26
CA ILE A 81 -8.18 17.89 19.33
C ILE A 81 -8.86 19.10 19.94
N GLU A 82 -8.86 20.21 19.20
CA GLU A 82 -9.56 21.43 19.60
C GLU A 82 -11.08 21.19 19.61
N LYS A 83 -11.77 21.84 20.56
CA LYS A 83 -13.22 21.77 20.62
C LYS A 83 -13.82 22.48 19.39
N PRO A 84 -14.67 21.80 18.60
CA PRO A 84 -15.31 22.46 17.47
C PRO A 84 -16.21 23.62 17.93
N GLU A 85 -16.33 24.61 17.06
CA GLU A 85 -17.17 25.78 17.33
C GLU A 85 -18.66 25.46 17.17
N VAL A 86 -19.26 24.91 18.26
CA VAL A 86 -20.66 24.50 18.33
C VAL A 86 -21.25 24.87 19.67
N ASP A 87 -22.55 25.11 19.73
CA ASP A 87 -23.23 25.35 21.01
C ASP A 87 -23.28 24.04 21.82
N SER A 88 -23.75 22.95 21.22
CA SER A 88 -23.75 21.62 21.84
C SER A 88 -23.85 20.49 20.83
N ILE A 89 -23.23 19.34 21.15
CA ILE A 89 -23.45 18.06 20.48
C ILE A 89 -23.77 17.03 21.56
N THR A 90 -24.95 16.41 21.51
CA THR A 90 -25.38 15.36 22.45
C THR A 90 -25.67 14.05 21.73
N GLY A 91 -25.65 12.93 22.47
CA GLY A 91 -25.91 11.60 21.90
C GLY A 91 -24.79 11.04 21.01
N ILE A 92 -23.60 11.62 20.98
CA ILE A 92 -22.52 11.15 20.11
C ILE A 92 -21.88 9.87 20.65
N ALA A 93 -21.77 8.87 19.78
CA ALA A 93 -21.08 7.61 20.02
C ALA A 93 -19.58 7.71 19.67
N PRO A 94 -18.73 6.74 20.10
CA PRO A 94 -17.34 6.67 19.64
C PRO A 94 -17.26 6.71 18.12
N ALA A 95 -16.51 7.68 17.58
CA ALA A 95 -16.48 7.96 16.16
C ALA A 95 -15.27 7.33 15.47
N ILE A 96 -15.50 6.67 14.33
CA ILE A 96 -14.49 6.06 13.47
C ILE A 96 -14.55 6.74 12.11
N ALA A 97 -13.45 7.37 11.70
CA ALA A 97 -13.35 8.02 10.39
C ALA A 97 -12.67 7.13 9.36
N ILE A 98 -13.30 6.96 8.22
CA ILE A 98 -12.75 6.27 7.04
C ILE A 98 -12.55 7.31 5.93
N ARG A 99 -11.31 7.81 5.83
CA ARG A 99 -10.94 8.88 4.90
C ARG A 99 -10.25 8.32 3.66
N GLN A 100 -10.35 9.05 2.55
CA GLN A 100 -9.72 8.72 1.28
C GLN A 100 -8.19 8.80 1.32
N LYS A 101 -7.61 9.69 2.13
CA LYS A 101 -6.15 9.84 2.18
C LYS A 101 -5.50 8.63 2.82
N ASN A 102 -4.67 7.95 2.04
CA ASN A 102 -3.83 6.87 2.53
C ASN A 102 -2.71 7.48 3.39
N SER A 103 -2.89 7.47 4.71
CA SER A 103 -1.93 8.02 5.67
C SER A 103 -0.73 7.10 5.92
N THR A 104 -0.83 5.84 5.52
CA THR A 104 0.20 4.83 5.79
C THR A 104 1.34 4.90 4.77
N ARG A 105 2.40 5.63 5.11
CA ARG A 105 3.66 5.65 4.35
C ARG A 105 4.60 4.51 4.75
N ASN A 106 4.14 3.57 5.57
CA ASN A 106 4.97 2.47 6.04
C ASN A 106 5.26 1.48 4.89
N PRO A 107 6.50 1.34 4.42
CA PRO A 107 6.86 0.47 3.31
C PRO A 107 6.74 -1.03 3.64
N ARG A 108 6.47 -1.38 4.89
CA ARG A 108 6.25 -2.76 5.33
C ARG A 108 4.78 -3.17 5.39
N SER A 109 3.85 -2.21 5.35
CA SER A 109 2.42 -2.49 5.43
C SER A 109 1.92 -3.11 4.12
N THR A 110 1.20 -4.22 4.23
CA THR A 110 0.56 -4.94 3.13
C THR A 110 -0.94 -5.07 3.36
N VAL A 111 -1.69 -5.46 2.34
CA VAL A 111 -3.11 -5.78 2.47
C VAL A 111 -3.34 -6.79 3.59
N ALA A 112 -2.60 -7.89 3.62
CA ALA A 112 -2.73 -8.91 4.65
C ALA A 112 -2.46 -8.38 6.07
N THR A 113 -1.50 -7.45 6.25
CA THR A 113 -1.23 -6.86 7.57
C THR A 113 -2.24 -5.80 7.96
N ALA A 114 -2.75 -5.02 7.01
CA ALA A 114 -3.76 -4.00 7.25
C ALA A 114 -5.12 -4.61 7.63
N THR A 115 -5.42 -5.81 7.15
CA THR A 115 -6.66 -6.56 7.42
C THR A 115 -6.52 -7.58 8.55
N GLU A 116 -5.38 -7.61 9.25
CA GLU A 116 -5.03 -8.59 10.28
C GLU A 116 -4.98 -10.05 9.80
N ILE A 117 -5.26 -10.32 8.53
CA ILE A 117 -5.20 -11.68 7.95
C ILE A 117 -3.82 -12.28 8.18
N TYR A 118 -2.76 -11.49 8.02
CA TYR A 118 -1.39 -11.94 8.22
C TYR A 118 -1.12 -12.47 9.63
N ASP A 119 -1.71 -11.90 10.66
CA ASP A 119 -1.54 -12.35 12.03
C ASP A 119 -2.19 -13.71 12.26
N TYR A 120 -3.36 -13.94 11.68
CA TYR A 120 -3.98 -15.26 11.67
C TYR A 120 -3.20 -16.29 10.84
N LEU A 121 -2.63 -15.90 9.71
CA LEU A 121 -1.76 -16.79 8.91
C LEU A 121 -0.52 -17.19 9.69
N ARG A 122 0.11 -16.27 10.43
CA ARG A 122 1.26 -16.59 11.31
C ARG A 122 0.89 -17.63 12.36
N LEU A 123 -0.29 -17.51 12.96
CA LEU A 123 -0.81 -18.49 13.93
C LEU A 123 -1.08 -19.83 13.25
N LEU A 124 -1.70 -19.83 12.08
CA LEU A 124 -2.01 -21.04 11.32
C LEU A 124 -0.73 -21.81 10.95
N PHE A 125 0.27 -21.14 10.37
CA PHE A 125 1.53 -21.76 9.99
C PHE A 125 2.36 -22.24 11.18
N ALA A 126 2.24 -21.58 12.34
CA ALA A 126 2.87 -22.02 13.56
C ALA A 126 2.21 -23.27 14.18
N ARG A 127 0.90 -23.49 13.95
CA ARG A 127 0.15 -24.59 14.55
C ARG A 127 -0.06 -25.81 13.66
N ALA A 128 -0.22 -25.59 12.36
CA ALA A 128 -0.51 -26.62 11.36
C ALA A 128 0.55 -26.70 10.25
N GLY A 129 1.64 -25.96 10.35
CA GLY A 129 2.70 -25.95 9.34
C GLY A 129 3.74 -27.02 9.59
N HIS A 130 4.19 -27.71 8.53
CA HIS A 130 5.27 -28.68 8.55
C HIS A 130 6.54 -28.09 7.97
N THR A 131 7.66 -28.27 8.66
CA THR A 131 8.98 -27.81 8.21
C THR A 131 9.58 -28.81 7.23
N TRP A 132 10.07 -28.32 6.10
CA TRP A 132 10.73 -29.13 5.06
C TRP A 132 12.20 -28.76 4.95
N CYS A 133 13.05 -29.75 4.84
CA CYS A 133 14.48 -29.50 4.71
C CYS A 133 14.81 -28.79 3.40
N ARG A 134 15.51 -27.64 3.49
CA ARG A 134 15.90 -26.84 2.32
C ARG A 134 16.90 -27.52 1.40
N LYS A 135 17.60 -28.56 1.87
CA LYS A 135 18.65 -29.28 1.10
C LYS A 135 18.13 -30.54 0.45
N CYS A 136 17.41 -31.41 1.17
CA CYS A 136 16.94 -32.69 0.67
C CYS A 136 15.43 -32.76 0.42
N GLY A 137 14.65 -31.77 0.89
CA GLY A 137 13.21 -31.76 0.71
C GLY A 137 12.43 -32.72 1.61
N GLU A 138 13.08 -33.33 2.59
CA GLU A 138 12.40 -34.20 3.55
C GLU A 138 11.75 -33.40 4.67
N GLN A 139 10.66 -33.93 5.23
CA GLN A 139 9.99 -33.32 6.36
C GLN A 139 10.85 -33.42 7.62
N VAL A 140 10.99 -32.26 8.31
CA VAL A 140 11.69 -32.17 9.58
C VAL A 140 10.65 -32.33 10.70
N GLN A 141 10.87 -33.35 11.53
CA GLN A 141 9.99 -33.70 12.65
C GLN A 141 10.82 -33.93 13.90
N ARG A 142 10.25 -33.58 15.04
CA ARG A 142 10.72 -33.98 16.34
C ARG A 142 10.11 -35.35 16.68
N ASP A 143 10.91 -36.29 17.08
CA ASP A 143 10.38 -37.60 17.52
C ASP A 143 10.04 -37.52 19.03
N THR A 144 8.78 -37.53 19.38
CA THR A 144 8.37 -37.59 20.80
C THR A 144 8.52 -39.02 21.33
N VAL A 145 8.76 -39.15 22.63
CA VAL A 145 8.99 -40.43 23.29
C VAL A 145 7.81 -41.39 23.08
N ASP A 146 6.57 -40.88 23.18
CA ASP A 146 5.37 -41.68 22.94
C ASP A 146 5.25 -42.18 21.50
N GLN A 147 5.54 -41.32 20.50
CA GLN A 147 5.51 -41.71 19.08
C GLN A 147 6.56 -42.76 18.76
N ILE A 148 7.72 -42.66 19.39
CA ILE A 148 8.77 -43.70 19.26
C ILE A 148 8.29 -45.01 19.85
N ALA A 149 7.75 -44.95 21.06
CA ALA A 149 7.23 -46.15 21.73
C ALA A 149 6.13 -46.84 20.89
N ASP A 150 5.16 -46.09 20.41
CA ASP A 150 4.09 -46.61 19.58
C ASP A 150 4.62 -47.21 18.26
N ARG A 151 5.59 -46.54 17.61
CA ARG A 151 6.21 -47.06 16.36
C ARG A 151 7.04 -48.30 16.56
N ILE A 152 7.76 -48.42 17.67
CA ILE A 152 8.54 -49.63 17.97
C ILE A 152 7.63 -50.81 18.32
N LEU A 153 6.53 -50.55 19.06
CA LEU A 153 5.58 -51.59 19.45
C LEU A 153 4.70 -52.12 18.30
N THR A 154 4.67 -51.46 17.12
CA THR A 154 4.03 -52.03 15.92
C THR A 154 4.84 -53.12 15.23
N ARG A 155 6.09 -53.37 15.68
CA ARG A 155 6.94 -54.42 15.14
C ARG A 155 6.53 -55.81 15.62
N PRO A 156 7.04 -56.89 15.00
CA PRO A 156 6.70 -58.25 15.40
C PRO A 156 6.96 -58.51 16.87
N ALA A 157 5.97 -59.10 17.55
CA ALA A 157 6.11 -59.42 18.96
C ALA A 157 7.29 -60.42 19.17
N GLY A 158 8.07 -60.19 20.22
CA GLY A 158 9.24 -60.96 20.53
C GLY A 158 10.54 -60.53 19.84
N GLN A 159 10.50 -59.62 18.86
CA GLN A 159 11.70 -59.11 18.21
C GLN A 159 12.58 -58.37 19.22
N ARG A 160 13.85 -58.81 19.34
CA ARG A 160 14.83 -58.23 20.26
C ARG A 160 15.42 -56.95 19.69
N PHE A 161 15.74 -55.99 20.54
CA PHE A 161 16.42 -54.74 20.16
C PHE A 161 17.26 -54.17 21.27
N TYR A 162 18.30 -53.48 20.91
CA TYR A 162 19.12 -52.67 21.79
C TYR A 162 18.69 -51.22 21.72
N LEU A 163 18.60 -50.55 22.86
CA LEU A 163 18.38 -49.13 23.01
C LEU A 163 19.75 -48.48 23.24
N LEU A 164 20.18 -47.65 22.33
CA LEU A 164 21.54 -47.15 22.27
C LEU A 164 21.53 -45.62 22.23
N TYR A 165 22.57 -45.03 22.81
CA TYR A 165 22.91 -43.62 22.55
C TYR A 165 24.40 -43.48 22.22
N ARG A 166 24.75 -42.48 21.45
CA ARG A 166 26.13 -42.24 21.00
C ARG A 166 27.02 -41.83 22.17
N PHE A 167 28.14 -42.50 22.33
CA PHE A 167 29.16 -42.11 23.28
C PHE A 167 30.01 -40.96 22.72
N GLU A 168 29.98 -39.82 23.40
CA GLU A 168 30.81 -38.66 23.08
C GLU A 168 31.58 -38.26 24.33
N PRO A 169 32.92 -38.48 24.40
CA PRO A 169 33.70 -38.03 25.53
C PRO A 169 33.70 -36.51 25.58
N VAL A 170 33.24 -35.94 26.68
CA VAL A 170 33.20 -34.50 26.90
C VAL A 170 34.63 -34.01 27.15
N ALA A 171 35.18 -33.21 26.25
CA ALA A 171 36.43 -32.47 26.54
C ALA A 171 36.18 -31.52 27.71
N ALA A 172 37.02 -31.63 28.77
CA ALA A 172 36.92 -30.74 29.92
C ALA A 172 37.09 -29.30 29.49
N ALA A 173 36.14 -28.45 29.90
CA ALA A 173 36.25 -26.98 29.68
C ALA A 173 37.54 -26.48 30.31
N PRO A 174 38.38 -25.67 29.62
CA PRO A 174 39.57 -25.13 30.21
C PRO A 174 39.17 -24.19 31.37
N ALA A 175 39.65 -24.51 32.60
CA ALA A 175 39.57 -23.64 33.73
C ALA A 175 40.49 -22.43 33.49
N GLY A 176 39.92 -21.29 33.13
CA GLY A 176 40.68 -20.06 32.92
C GLY A 176 39.86 -19.02 32.25
N GLY A 177 39.41 -18.03 33.01
CA GLY A 177 38.64 -16.90 32.50
C GLY A 177 39.44 -16.06 31.50
N ALA A 178 38.93 -15.99 30.29
CA ALA A 178 39.20 -14.92 29.35
C ALA A 178 37.98 -14.74 28.45
N SER A 179 37.41 -13.57 28.52
CA SER A 179 36.32 -13.09 27.66
C SER A 179 36.69 -13.26 26.18
N GLN A 180 36.07 -14.21 25.49
CA GLN A 180 36.16 -14.31 24.02
C GLN A 180 34.85 -14.02 23.36
N LYS A 181 34.90 -13.12 22.39
CA LYS A 181 33.86 -12.66 21.50
C LYS A 181 33.10 -13.83 20.87
N ARG A 182 31.76 -13.76 20.91
CA ARG A 182 30.84 -14.71 20.28
C ARG A 182 31.11 -14.88 18.77
N GLY A 183 31.86 -15.94 18.42
CA GLY A 183 31.96 -16.45 17.06
C GLY A 183 31.14 -17.73 16.95
N ARG A 184 30.47 -17.94 15.82
CA ARG A 184 29.64 -19.12 15.52
C ARG A 184 30.42 -20.40 15.75
N PRO A 185 29.84 -21.45 16.39
CA PRO A 185 30.48 -22.77 16.48
C PRO A 185 30.54 -23.40 15.09
N ARG A 186 31.75 -23.71 14.65
CA ARG A 186 31.98 -24.63 13.52
C ARG A 186 31.73 -26.05 14.03
N VAL A 187 30.79 -26.73 13.42
CA VAL A 187 30.60 -28.16 13.57
C VAL A 187 31.75 -28.86 12.80
N GLY A 188 32.76 -29.23 13.54
CA GLY A 188 33.86 -30.06 13.05
C GLY A 188 34.24 -30.99 14.20
N ALA A 189 34.34 -32.30 13.92
CA ALA A 189 34.68 -33.35 14.86
C ALA A 189 35.88 -32.93 15.73
N ALA A 190 35.65 -32.73 17.04
CA ALA A 190 36.70 -32.55 18.00
C ALA A 190 37.39 -33.94 18.16
N ALA A 191 38.60 -34.06 17.69
CA ALA A 191 39.45 -35.21 17.95
C ALA A 191 39.65 -35.37 19.46
N VAL A 192 39.45 -36.57 19.97
CA VAL A 192 39.76 -36.94 21.36
C VAL A 192 41.27 -36.69 21.60
N SER A 193 41.56 -35.73 22.44
CA SER A 193 42.93 -35.17 22.51
C SER A 193 43.88 -35.90 23.50
N SER A 194 43.37 -36.82 24.33
CA SER A 194 44.23 -37.69 25.15
C SER A 194 43.59 -38.99 25.59
N LYS A 195 44.40 -40.02 25.79
CA LYS A 195 43.96 -41.32 26.40
C LYS A 195 43.36 -41.10 27.79
N ASP A 196 43.86 -40.15 28.54
CA ASP A 196 43.39 -39.83 29.89
C ASP A 196 41.96 -39.24 29.91
N ASP A 197 41.55 -38.50 28.91
CA ASP A 197 40.21 -37.94 28.82
C ASP A 197 39.21 -39.07 28.50
N LEU A 198 39.59 -40.00 27.65
CA LEU A 198 38.77 -41.15 27.31
C LEU A 198 38.59 -42.07 28.54
N SER A 199 39.69 -42.41 29.29
CA SER A 199 39.63 -43.20 30.52
C SER A 199 38.74 -42.55 31.57
N ARG A 200 38.79 -41.22 31.72
CA ARG A 200 37.92 -40.49 32.67
C ARG A 200 36.46 -40.56 32.22
N ALA A 201 36.17 -40.37 30.92
CA ALA A 201 34.82 -40.44 30.40
C ALA A 201 34.21 -41.85 30.55
N LEU A 202 35.01 -42.92 30.35
CA LEU A 202 34.56 -44.28 30.57
C LEU A 202 34.33 -44.62 32.05
N ALA A 203 35.22 -44.13 32.95
CA ALA A 203 35.03 -44.26 34.38
C ALA A 203 33.76 -43.54 34.87
N ASP A 204 33.47 -42.37 34.32
CA ASP A 204 32.25 -41.62 34.63
C ASP A 204 31.00 -42.31 34.10
N LEU A 205 31.06 -42.91 32.91
CA LEU A 205 29.98 -43.71 32.34
C LEU A 205 29.64 -44.89 33.28
N ARG A 206 30.63 -45.56 33.83
CA ARG A 206 30.44 -46.66 34.76
C ARG A 206 29.85 -46.21 36.10
N LYS A 207 30.28 -45.06 36.63
CA LYS A 207 29.67 -44.48 37.85
C LYS A 207 28.20 -44.22 37.69
N ARG A 208 27.74 -43.92 36.48
CA ARG A 208 26.35 -43.72 36.13
C ARG A 208 25.59 -45.04 35.85
N GLY A 209 26.26 -46.20 35.97
CA GLY A 209 25.67 -47.52 35.86
C GLY A 209 25.73 -48.14 34.46
N PHE A 210 26.44 -47.56 33.52
CA PHE A 210 26.58 -48.06 32.16
C PHE A 210 27.90 -48.79 32.02
N ASN A 211 27.85 -50.10 31.75
CA ASN A 211 29.01 -50.96 31.60
C ASN A 211 29.06 -51.69 30.27
N ARG A 212 28.22 -51.32 29.29
CA ARG A 212 28.13 -52.00 27.98
C ARG A 212 28.22 -50.98 26.87
N LEU A 213 29.15 -51.25 25.95
CA LEU A 213 29.33 -50.52 24.72
C LEU A 213 28.98 -51.40 23.54
N TYR A 214 28.59 -50.74 22.43
CA TYR A 214 28.20 -51.43 21.19
C TYR A 214 28.94 -50.79 20.01
N GLN A 215 29.58 -51.59 19.18
CA GLN A 215 30.22 -51.15 17.96
C GLN A 215 30.16 -52.26 16.89
N ASP A 216 29.78 -51.91 15.67
CA ASP A 216 29.78 -52.77 14.48
C ASP A 216 29.17 -54.18 14.70
N GLY A 217 28.04 -54.28 15.38
CA GLY A 217 27.33 -55.53 15.63
C GLY A 217 27.83 -56.30 16.86
N ARG A 218 28.84 -55.82 17.58
CA ARG A 218 29.40 -56.48 18.75
C ARG A 218 29.12 -55.71 20.03
N LEU A 219 28.82 -56.45 21.09
CA LEU A 219 28.62 -55.93 22.43
C LEU A 219 29.90 -56.12 23.23
N TYR A 220 30.36 -55.05 23.85
CA TYR A 220 31.53 -55.01 24.73
C TYR A 220 31.07 -54.70 26.16
N GLU A 221 31.32 -55.55 27.08
CA GLU A 221 31.08 -55.36 28.50
C GLU A 221 32.43 -55.08 29.17
N PHE A 222 32.48 -54.02 29.99
CA PHE A 222 33.73 -53.61 30.61
C PHE A 222 33.61 -53.39 32.11
N THR A 223 34.60 -53.79 32.86
CA THR A 223 34.75 -53.54 34.28
C THR A 223 35.82 -52.49 34.49
N THR A 224 36.85 -52.51 33.66
CA THR A 224 37.92 -51.50 33.63
C THR A 224 38.06 -50.90 32.24
N PRO A 225 38.55 -49.68 32.05
CA PRO A 225 38.76 -49.10 30.73
C PRO A 225 39.76 -49.90 29.85
N GLU A 226 40.65 -50.61 30.48
CA GLU A 226 41.69 -51.42 29.82
C GLU A 226 41.14 -52.65 29.09
N GLU A 227 39.94 -53.12 29.44
CA GLU A 227 39.26 -54.24 28.77
C GLU A 227 38.68 -53.83 27.41
N LEU A 228 38.76 -52.59 26.99
CA LEU A 228 38.20 -52.12 25.73
C LEU A 228 39.27 -51.94 24.65
N LEU A 229 40.32 -52.76 24.62
CA LEU A 229 41.40 -52.65 23.64
C LEU A 229 41.00 -52.94 22.20
N ASP A 230 39.90 -53.71 21.99
CA ASP A 230 39.38 -54.07 20.66
C ASP A 230 38.39 -53.03 20.10
N LEU A 231 38.11 -51.93 20.88
CA LEU A 231 37.18 -50.89 20.44
C LEU A 231 37.95 -49.78 19.70
N ASP A 232 37.47 -49.46 18.50
CA ASP A 232 37.98 -48.39 17.66
C ASP A 232 37.22 -47.09 17.93
N PHE A 233 37.73 -46.24 18.84
CA PHE A 233 37.12 -44.96 19.16
C PHE A 233 37.24 -43.91 18.04
N SER A 234 37.88 -44.23 16.91
CA SER A 234 37.82 -43.41 15.70
C SER A 234 36.50 -43.57 14.95
N ARG A 235 35.75 -44.62 15.23
CA ARG A 235 34.41 -44.90 14.72
C ARG A 235 33.36 -44.62 15.78
N PRO A 236 32.07 -44.45 15.38
CA PRO A 236 30.98 -44.27 16.33
C PRO A 236 30.87 -45.44 17.32
N VAL A 237 30.98 -45.16 18.60
CA VAL A 237 30.75 -46.09 19.71
C VAL A 237 29.43 -45.72 20.36
N TYR A 238 28.64 -46.69 20.72
CA TYR A 238 27.34 -46.48 21.36
C TYR A 238 27.33 -47.11 22.76
N VAL A 239 26.61 -46.47 23.68
CA VAL A 239 26.32 -47.03 25.00
C VAL A 239 24.99 -47.75 24.96
N VAL A 240 24.93 -48.95 25.52
CA VAL A 240 23.69 -49.72 25.63
C VAL A 240 22.93 -49.27 26.86
N ALA A 241 21.82 -48.55 26.63
CA ALA A 241 20.93 -48.09 27.69
C ALA A 241 20.05 -49.24 28.21
N ASP A 242 19.48 -50.04 27.28
CA ASP A 242 18.64 -51.17 27.64
C ASP A 242 18.62 -52.23 26.53
N ARG A 243 18.14 -53.42 26.88
CA ARG A 243 17.92 -54.58 25.99
C ARG A 243 16.52 -55.07 26.17
N LEU A 244 15.69 -54.90 25.17
CA LEU A 244 14.26 -55.19 25.25
C LEU A 244 13.82 -56.10 24.11
N ALA A 245 12.64 -56.69 24.27
CA ALA A 245 11.93 -57.40 23.21
C ALA A 245 10.54 -56.72 23.05
N VAL A 246 10.07 -56.68 21.83
CA VAL A 246 8.76 -56.05 21.52
C VAL A 246 7.65 -56.82 22.22
N SER A 247 7.00 -56.16 23.19
CA SER A 247 5.84 -56.66 23.92
C SER A 247 5.01 -55.42 24.41
N PRO A 248 3.70 -55.57 24.49
CA PRO A 248 2.87 -54.49 25.06
C PRO A 248 3.27 -54.05 26.47
N ASP A 249 3.74 -54.98 27.32
CA ASP A 249 4.09 -54.77 28.71
C ASP A 249 5.36 -53.89 28.89
N VAL A 250 6.20 -53.77 27.84
CA VAL A 250 7.46 -53.02 27.95
C VAL A 250 7.30 -51.52 27.65
N ARG A 251 6.07 -51.02 27.37
CA ARG A 251 5.84 -49.62 26.95
C ARG A 251 6.44 -48.62 27.92
N SER A 252 6.16 -48.73 29.22
CA SER A 252 6.71 -47.78 30.25
C SER A 252 8.25 -47.86 30.29
N ARG A 253 8.83 -49.03 30.30
CA ARG A 253 10.28 -49.19 30.33
C ARG A 253 10.97 -48.71 29.06
N LEU A 254 10.28 -48.81 27.92
CA LEU A 254 10.74 -48.27 26.65
C LEU A 254 10.74 -46.74 26.67
N ILE A 255 9.68 -46.09 27.23
CA ILE A 255 9.58 -44.65 27.42
C ILE A 255 10.73 -44.18 28.29
N ASP A 256 10.92 -44.76 29.47
CA ASP A 256 12.01 -44.42 30.41
C ASP A 256 13.39 -44.57 29.76
N GLY A 257 13.59 -45.62 28.98
CA GLY A 257 14.81 -45.86 28.24
C GLY A 257 15.08 -44.82 27.13
N VAL A 258 14.07 -44.42 26.39
CA VAL A 258 14.17 -43.37 25.37
C VAL A 258 14.49 -42.04 26.00
N GLU A 259 13.83 -41.66 27.10
CA GLU A 259 14.11 -40.40 27.85
C GLU A 259 15.55 -40.40 28.37
N LEU A 260 16.01 -41.55 28.89
CA LEU A 260 17.40 -41.73 29.31
C LEU A 260 18.37 -41.51 28.14
N CYS A 261 18.10 -42.11 26.97
CA CYS A 261 18.93 -41.96 25.80
C CYS A 261 18.93 -40.52 25.28
N TYR A 262 17.81 -39.82 25.32
CA TYR A 262 17.72 -38.42 24.93
C TYR A 262 18.53 -37.52 25.86
N ARG A 263 18.45 -37.75 27.16
CA ARG A 263 19.22 -36.99 28.17
C ARG A 263 20.72 -37.20 28.02
N GLU A 264 21.17 -38.49 27.86
CA GLU A 264 22.57 -38.85 27.82
C GLU A 264 23.18 -38.71 26.42
N GLY A 265 22.40 -39.00 25.37
CA GLY A 265 22.79 -38.96 23.95
C GLY A 265 22.53 -37.60 23.26
N ARG A 266 22.37 -36.51 24.03
CA ARG A 266 22.11 -35.14 23.49
C ARG A 266 20.92 -35.07 22.53
N GLY A 267 19.85 -35.80 22.85
CA GLY A 267 18.59 -35.80 22.08
C GLY A 267 18.59 -36.81 20.93
N GLU A 268 19.51 -37.75 20.87
CA GLU A 268 19.53 -38.85 19.89
C GLU A 268 19.38 -40.21 20.58
N VAL A 269 18.53 -41.07 20.02
CA VAL A 269 18.40 -42.47 20.42
C VAL A 269 18.48 -43.37 19.20
N VAL A 270 19.18 -44.48 19.32
CA VAL A 270 19.38 -45.48 18.26
C VAL A 270 18.79 -46.81 18.69
N PHE A 271 17.94 -47.37 17.89
CA PHE A 271 17.42 -48.72 18.00
C PHE A 271 18.19 -49.61 17.06
N GLU A 272 18.80 -50.65 17.60
CA GLU A 272 19.49 -51.67 16.81
C GLU A 272 18.76 -53.02 16.95
N PHE A 273 18.32 -53.57 15.84
CA PHE A 273 17.61 -54.87 15.78
C PHE A 273 18.57 -55.93 15.29
N PRO A 274 19.14 -56.79 16.17
CA PRO A 274 19.99 -57.85 15.75
C PRO A 274 19.20 -58.96 15.00
N PRO A 275 19.74 -59.57 13.96
CA PRO A 275 19.06 -60.67 13.29
C PRO A 275 18.88 -61.90 14.22
N ASP A 276 17.75 -62.58 14.12
CA ASP A 276 17.40 -63.72 14.97
C ASP A 276 18.37 -64.94 14.83
N ALA A 277 19.11 -65.04 13.75
CA ALA A 277 20.18 -65.98 13.54
C ALA A 277 21.44 -65.27 13.05
N PRO A 278 22.65 -65.63 13.55
CA PRO A 278 23.87 -65.00 13.06
C PRO A 278 24.23 -65.52 11.69
N ALA A 279 23.49 -65.18 10.67
CA ALA A 279 23.89 -65.49 9.28
C ALA A 279 24.91 -64.40 8.86
N ALA A 280 26.11 -64.90 8.49
CA ALA A 280 27.20 -64.05 8.04
C ALA A 280 26.74 -63.17 6.84
N GLY A 281 26.62 -61.85 7.05
CA GLY A 281 26.40 -60.86 5.99
C GLY A 281 25.11 -60.08 6.00
N VAL A 282 24.14 -60.27 6.91
CA VAL A 282 22.95 -59.44 7.03
C VAL A 282 23.23 -58.33 8.05
N PRO A 283 23.28 -57.06 7.65
CA PRO A 283 23.49 -55.97 8.60
C PRO A 283 22.27 -55.85 9.53
N ALA A 284 22.52 -55.59 10.81
CA ALA A 284 21.45 -55.27 11.77
C ALA A 284 20.66 -54.05 11.31
N GLU A 285 19.35 -54.12 11.41
CA GLU A 285 18.50 -52.97 11.09
C GLU A 285 18.65 -51.91 12.18
N ARG A 286 18.98 -50.68 11.76
CA ARG A 286 19.17 -49.56 12.67
C ARG A 286 18.16 -48.48 12.39
N ILE A 287 17.48 -47.97 13.43
CA ILE A 287 16.57 -46.85 13.36
C ILE A 287 17.06 -45.78 14.35
N THR A 288 17.24 -44.58 13.87
CA THR A 288 17.65 -43.44 14.70
C THR A 288 16.47 -42.44 14.84
N PHE A 289 16.22 -42.02 16.07
CA PHE A 289 15.26 -40.94 16.40
C PHE A 289 15.98 -39.79 17.07
N ASN A 290 15.45 -38.59 16.91
CA ASN A 290 16.07 -37.38 17.43
C ASN A 290 15.01 -36.49 18.04
N GLU A 291 15.27 -36.06 19.29
CA GLU A 291 14.44 -35.04 19.98
C GLU A 291 14.63 -33.64 19.38
N ARG A 292 15.76 -33.38 18.71
CA ARG A 292 16.06 -32.12 18.10
C ARG A 292 15.25 -31.92 16.84
N PHE A 293 14.82 -30.69 16.61
CA PHE A 293 14.14 -30.30 15.37
C PHE A 293 15.18 -30.15 14.25
N GLU A 294 15.71 -31.27 13.75
CA GLU A 294 16.74 -31.29 12.70
C GLU A 294 16.40 -32.28 11.58
N CYS A 295 16.94 -32.01 10.39
CA CYS A 295 16.81 -32.92 9.27
C CYS A 295 17.70 -34.16 9.48
N LYS A 296 17.12 -35.34 9.59
CA LYS A 296 17.84 -36.60 9.84
C LYS A 296 18.89 -36.93 8.77
N ARG A 297 18.64 -36.52 7.51
CA ARG A 297 19.54 -36.77 6.39
C ARG A 297 20.67 -35.74 6.25
N CYS A 298 20.37 -34.48 6.50
CA CYS A 298 21.31 -33.37 6.26
C CYS A 298 21.97 -32.83 7.51
N GLY A 299 21.51 -33.21 8.72
CA GLY A 299 22.00 -32.66 10.00
C GLY A 299 21.78 -31.17 10.15
N ILE A 300 20.82 -30.56 9.40
CA ILE A 300 20.54 -29.15 9.49
C ILE A 300 19.52 -28.94 10.59
N LEU A 301 19.89 -28.15 11.59
CA LEU A 301 19.02 -27.74 12.69
C LEU A 301 18.05 -26.66 12.22
N TYR A 302 16.78 -26.81 12.56
CA TYR A 302 15.71 -25.86 12.33
C TYR A 302 15.18 -25.32 13.66
N GLU A 303 14.50 -24.20 13.59
CA GLU A 303 13.77 -23.65 14.73
C GLU A 303 12.32 -24.15 14.67
N GLU A 304 11.72 -24.45 15.81
CA GLU A 304 10.30 -24.82 15.87
C GLU A 304 9.43 -23.67 15.34
N PRO A 305 8.39 -23.96 14.55
CA PRO A 305 7.51 -22.93 14.01
C PRO A 305 6.75 -22.18 15.10
N GLU A 306 7.19 -20.98 15.41
CA GLU A 306 6.50 -20.05 16.31
C GLU A 306 5.91 -18.88 15.51
N PRO A 307 4.83 -18.20 15.96
CA PRO A 307 4.24 -17.08 15.24
C PRO A 307 5.23 -15.95 14.94
N ARG A 308 6.23 -15.72 15.81
CA ARG A 308 7.27 -14.70 15.61
C ARG A 308 8.24 -15.04 14.48
N LEU A 309 8.42 -16.34 14.13
CA LEU A 309 9.25 -16.78 12.99
C LEU A 309 8.68 -16.26 11.66
N PHE A 310 7.38 -16.08 11.56
CA PHE A 310 6.71 -15.59 10.36
C PHE A 310 6.53 -14.07 10.35
N SER A 311 7.08 -13.34 11.32
CA SER A 311 6.97 -11.89 11.37
C SER A 311 8.16 -11.21 10.70
N PHE A 312 7.93 -10.53 9.59
CA PHE A 312 8.97 -9.71 8.94
C PHE A 312 9.23 -8.37 9.67
N ASN A 313 8.42 -8.02 10.67
CA ASN A 313 8.65 -6.88 11.56
C ASN A 313 9.53 -7.24 12.78
N SER A 314 9.74 -8.54 13.01
CA SER A 314 10.61 -9.04 14.07
C SER A 314 11.98 -9.45 13.49
N PRO A 315 13.10 -9.11 14.13
CA PRO A 315 14.43 -9.58 13.72
C PRO A 315 14.54 -11.10 13.66
N TYR A 316 13.69 -11.82 14.42
CA TYR A 316 13.64 -13.27 14.46
C TYR A 316 13.10 -13.90 13.18
N GLY A 317 12.12 -13.26 12.51
CA GLY A 317 11.51 -13.78 11.28
C GLY A 317 11.94 -13.04 10.02
N ALA A 318 12.46 -11.83 10.16
CA ALA A 318 12.86 -10.98 9.05
C ALA A 318 14.07 -11.55 8.29
N CYS A 319 14.10 -11.38 6.98
CA CYS A 319 15.29 -11.63 6.17
C CYS A 319 16.47 -10.79 6.69
N PRO A 320 17.63 -11.39 7.01
CA PRO A 320 18.75 -10.66 7.60
C PRO A 320 19.30 -9.55 6.71
N ARG A 321 19.20 -9.72 5.38
CA ARG A 321 19.75 -8.76 4.42
C ARG A 321 18.88 -7.52 4.25
N CYS A 322 17.58 -7.70 4.01
CA CYS A 322 16.67 -6.58 3.82
C CYS A 322 15.91 -6.17 5.09
N GLN A 323 16.16 -6.84 6.21
CA GLN A 323 15.52 -6.57 7.51
C GLN A 323 13.98 -6.48 7.44
N GLY A 324 13.36 -7.30 6.60
CA GLY A 324 11.91 -7.36 6.44
C GLY A 324 11.32 -6.34 5.45
N PHE A 325 12.13 -5.56 4.75
CA PHE A 325 11.61 -4.64 3.72
C PHE A 325 11.26 -5.33 2.39
N GLY A 326 11.87 -6.47 2.08
CA GLY A 326 11.71 -7.16 0.80
C GLY A 326 12.60 -6.60 -0.31
N ASN A 327 13.00 -5.34 -0.17
CA ASN A 327 13.88 -4.64 -1.10
C ASN A 327 15.16 -4.20 -0.40
N THR A 328 16.22 -4.07 -1.16
CA THR A 328 17.47 -3.45 -0.74
C THR A 328 17.62 -2.13 -1.48
N ILE A 329 18.17 -1.13 -0.80
CA ILE A 329 18.55 0.11 -1.46
C ILE A 329 19.89 -0.16 -2.14
N ASP A 330 19.85 -0.29 -3.45
CA ASP A 330 21.04 -0.49 -4.28
C ASP A 330 21.01 0.51 -5.43
N PHE A 331 22.04 0.53 -6.27
CA PHE A 331 21.98 1.32 -7.49
C PHE A 331 20.99 0.67 -8.49
N ASP A 332 20.18 1.50 -9.09
CA ASP A 332 19.22 1.08 -10.12
C ASP A 332 19.87 1.18 -11.51
N LEU A 333 20.03 0.05 -12.18
CA LEU A 333 20.60 0.02 -13.54
C LEU A 333 19.79 0.85 -14.54
N ASN A 334 18.50 1.04 -14.34
CA ASN A 334 17.69 1.87 -15.22
C ASN A 334 17.96 3.37 -15.01
N LEU A 335 18.37 3.76 -13.79
CA LEU A 335 18.82 5.12 -13.52
C LEU A 335 20.27 5.33 -13.94
N VAL A 336 21.11 4.27 -13.88
CA VAL A 336 22.51 4.30 -14.30
C VAL A 336 22.64 4.30 -15.82
N ILE A 337 21.79 3.53 -16.50
CA ILE A 337 21.72 3.41 -17.96
C ILE A 337 20.29 3.77 -18.39
N PRO A 338 19.93 5.05 -18.34
CA PRO A 338 18.56 5.51 -18.58
C PRO A 338 18.13 5.34 -20.05
N ASP A 339 19.07 5.35 -20.95
CA ASP A 339 18.85 5.17 -22.37
C ASP A 339 19.74 4.05 -22.92
N ARG A 340 19.15 2.85 -22.99
CA ARG A 340 19.85 1.66 -23.52
C ARG A 340 19.99 1.65 -25.04
N SER A 341 19.39 2.60 -25.75
CA SER A 341 19.58 2.76 -27.20
C SER A 341 20.89 3.48 -27.54
N LYS A 342 21.52 4.16 -26.57
CA LYS A 342 22.84 4.74 -26.71
C LYS A 342 23.91 3.68 -26.60
N SER A 343 24.98 3.88 -27.35
CA SER A 343 26.19 3.11 -27.23
C SER A 343 27.00 3.54 -25.98
N LEU A 344 27.96 2.71 -25.58
CA LEU A 344 28.89 3.07 -24.51
C LEU A 344 29.66 4.34 -24.83
N GLN A 345 30.01 4.53 -26.11
CA GLN A 345 30.72 5.71 -26.62
C GLN A 345 29.86 6.98 -26.54
N GLU A 346 28.55 6.89 -26.78
CA GLU A 346 27.59 7.99 -26.71
C GLU A 346 27.16 8.32 -25.26
N GLY A 347 27.71 7.61 -24.29
CA GLY A 347 27.44 7.86 -22.87
C GLY A 347 26.20 7.16 -22.35
N ALA A 348 25.95 5.92 -22.71
CA ALA A 348 24.88 5.10 -22.15
C ALA A 348 24.93 5.04 -20.62
N ILE A 349 26.13 5.06 -20.01
CA ILE A 349 26.34 5.04 -18.57
C ILE A 349 26.33 6.47 -18.02
N ASP A 350 25.17 6.97 -17.61
CA ASP A 350 24.96 8.35 -17.18
C ASP A 350 25.92 8.84 -16.07
N PRO A 351 26.24 8.10 -14.99
CA PRO A 351 27.21 8.52 -13.98
C PRO A 351 28.56 8.93 -14.54
N TRP A 352 29.02 8.26 -15.60
CA TRP A 352 30.33 8.47 -16.17
C TRP A 352 30.37 9.60 -17.23
N THR A 353 29.23 10.15 -17.61
CA THR A 353 29.13 11.36 -18.42
C THR A 353 29.44 12.62 -17.60
N LYS A 354 29.32 12.55 -16.28
CA LYS A 354 29.53 13.71 -15.41
C LYS A 354 31.02 14.07 -15.31
N PRO A 355 31.42 15.36 -15.38
CA PRO A 355 32.83 15.79 -15.44
C PRO A 355 33.70 15.17 -14.34
N ARG A 356 33.15 15.03 -13.13
CA ARG A 356 33.88 14.52 -11.96
C ARG A 356 34.15 13.01 -12.00
N TYR A 357 33.39 12.25 -12.78
CA TYR A 357 33.44 10.79 -12.82
C TYR A 357 33.71 10.23 -14.23
N ARG A 358 34.50 10.93 -15.04
CA ARG A 358 34.88 10.48 -16.39
C ARG A 358 36.01 9.42 -16.41
N GLN A 359 36.79 9.31 -15.35
CA GLN A 359 37.93 8.37 -15.28
C GLN A 359 37.48 6.90 -15.45
N PRO A 360 36.41 6.39 -14.80
CA PRO A 360 35.93 5.02 -15.02
C PRO A 360 35.58 4.71 -16.48
N PHE A 361 35.12 5.70 -17.22
CA PHE A 361 34.86 5.50 -18.67
C PHE A 361 36.16 5.30 -19.48
N ALA A 362 37.23 5.95 -19.09
CA ALA A 362 38.53 5.72 -19.71
C ALA A 362 39.07 4.31 -19.38
N GLU A 363 38.80 3.82 -18.16
CA GLU A 363 39.13 2.44 -17.79
C GLU A 363 38.29 1.42 -18.56
N LEU A 364 36.99 1.69 -18.74
CA LEU A 364 36.11 0.88 -19.58
C LEU A 364 36.63 0.78 -21.02
N LYS A 365 37.09 1.89 -21.65
CA LYS A 365 37.64 1.88 -23.03
C LYS A 365 38.85 0.95 -23.15
N LYS A 366 39.77 0.98 -22.18
CA LYS A 366 40.90 0.07 -22.14
C LYS A 366 40.50 -1.38 -22.02
N PHE A 367 39.57 -1.65 -21.09
CA PHE A 367 39.04 -2.98 -20.86
C PHE A 367 38.24 -3.53 -22.05
N ALA A 368 37.42 -2.70 -22.67
CA ALA A 368 36.64 -3.04 -23.86
C ALA A 368 37.51 -3.45 -25.03
N LYS A 369 38.60 -2.72 -25.26
CA LYS A 369 39.60 -3.08 -26.30
C LYS A 369 40.25 -4.44 -26.03
N ALA A 370 40.56 -4.73 -24.77
CA ALA A 370 41.19 -6.00 -24.38
C ALA A 370 40.26 -7.20 -24.44
N ARG A 371 38.92 -7.00 -24.25
CA ARG A 371 37.91 -8.06 -24.23
C ARG A 371 37.01 -8.09 -25.46
N GLY A 372 37.27 -7.25 -26.47
CA GLY A 372 36.49 -7.22 -27.71
C GLY A 372 35.07 -6.70 -27.55
N ILE A 373 34.81 -5.83 -26.54
CA ILE A 373 33.49 -5.24 -26.32
C ILE A 373 33.32 -4.06 -27.27
N PRO A 374 32.31 -4.07 -28.19
CA PRO A 374 32.07 -2.95 -29.09
C PRO A 374 31.55 -1.74 -28.30
N LEU A 375 32.14 -0.56 -28.58
CA LEU A 375 31.78 0.67 -27.87
C LEU A 375 30.73 1.51 -28.60
N ASP A 376 30.53 1.24 -29.87
CA ASP A 376 29.67 1.94 -30.83
C ASP A 376 28.30 1.28 -31.03
N VAL A 377 28.13 0.08 -30.49
CA VAL A 377 26.86 -0.65 -30.51
C VAL A 377 25.96 -0.20 -29.35
N PRO A 378 24.64 0.00 -29.55
CA PRO A 378 23.70 0.29 -28.49
C PRO A 378 23.82 -0.69 -27.32
N PHE A 379 23.73 -0.21 -26.06
CA PHE A 379 23.92 -1.06 -24.88
C PHE A 379 22.97 -2.25 -24.87
N ARG A 380 21.71 -2.08 -25.34
CA ARG A 380 20.71 -3.16 -25.43
C ARG A 380 21.11 -4.27 -26.42
N ASP A 381 21.88 -3.94 -27.45
CA ASP A 381 22.28 -4.85 -28.54
C ASP A 381 23.62 -5.54 -28.25
N LEU A 382 24.30 -5.18 -27.18
CA LEU A 382 25.47 -5.90 -26.68
C LEU A 382 25.08 -7.32 -26.24
N SER A 383 25.97 -8.29 -26.44
CA SER A 383 25.77 -9.66 -25.94
C SER A 383 25.56 -9.65 -24.41
N ALA A 384 24.76 -10.59 -23.87
CA ALA A 384 24.51 -10.70 -22.43
C ALA A 384 25.82 -10.75 -21.62
N ARG A 385 26.84 -11.47 -22.14
CA ARG A 385 28.17 -11.54 -21.53
C ARG A 385 28.88 -10.19 -21.51
N HIS A 386 28.76 -9.39 -22.56
CA HIS A 386 29.37 -8.06 -22.60
C HIS A 386 28.66 -7.10 -21.64
N GLN A 387 27.32 -7.16 -21.56
CA GLN A 387 26.56 -6.38 -20.59
C GLN A 387 26.95 -6.75 -19.16
N GLU A 388 27.06 -8.04 -18.84
CA GLU A 388 27.51 -8.55 -17.55
C GLU A 388 28.90 -8.04 -17.20
N LEU A 389 29.88 -8.12 -18.11
CA LEU A 389 31.24 -7.62 -17.91
C LEU A 389 31.28 -6.11 -17.66
N VAL A 390 30.43 -5.32 -18.32
CA VAL A 390 30.35 -3.88 -18.09
C VAL A 390 29.76 -3.59 -16.71
N VAL A 391 28.77 -4.36 -16.27
CA VAL A 391 28.08 -4.13 -14.98
C VAL A 391 28.87 -4.71 -13.81
N GLU A 392 29.24 -5.99 -13.86
CA GLU A 392 29.90 -6.71 -12.75
C GLU A 392 31.39 -6.42 -12.68
N GLY A 393 32.02 -6.14 -13.82
CA GLY A 393 33.46 -6.04 -13.96
C GLY A 393 34.15 -7.39 -14.12
N ASP A 394 35.47 -7.35 -14.24
CA ASP A 394 36.35 -8.52 -14.28
C ASP A 394 37.53 -8.30 -13.32
N ARG A 395 37.48 -8.97 -12.15
CA ARG A 395 38.50 -8.83 -11.11
C ARG A 395 39.88 -9.35 -11.58
N ALA A 396 39.89 -10.37 -12.43
CA ALA A 396 41.13 -10.93 -12.94
C ALA A 396 41.84 -9.95 -13.91
N ALA A 397 41.06 -9.14 -14.64
CA ALA A 397 41.53 -8.08 -15.54
C ALA A 397 41.66 -6.72 -14.81
N GLY A 398 41.43 -6.62 -13.51
CA GLY A 398 41.50 -5.38 -12.74
C GLY A 398 40.43 -4.35 -13.06
N TYR A 399 39.35 -4.73 -13.74
CA TYR A 399 38.25 -3.85 -14.09
C TYR A 399 37.07 -4.04 -13.12
N TRP A 400 36.63 -2.95 -12.49
CA TRP A 400 35.63 -3.00 -11.41
C TRP A 400 34.17 -2.98 -11.84
N GLY A 401 33.91 -2.57 -13.10
CA GLY A 401 32.57 -2.42 -13.62
C GLY A 401 31.75 -1.31 -12.91
N ILE A 402 30.47 -1.24 -13.26
CA ILE A 402 29.52 -0.32 -12.64
C ILE A 402 29.34 -0.63 -11.14
N LYS A 403 29.24 -1.90 -10.78
CA LYS A 403 29.10 -2.32 -9.36
C LYS A 403 30.30 -1.89 -8.51
N GLY A 404 31.49 -2.08 -9.02
CA GLY A 404 32.70 -1.67 -8.30
C GLY A 404 32.81 -0.16 -8.12
N PHE A 405 32.38 0.61 -9.13
CA PHE A 405 32.30 2.07 -9.06
C PHE A 405 31.35 2.52 -7.95
N PHE A 406 30.13 1.98 -7.90
CA PHE A 406 29.20 2.31 -6.83
C PHE A 406 29.66 1.83 -5.47
N GLY A 407 30.29 0.65 -5.36
CA GLY A 407 30.92 0.17 -4.14
C GLY A 407 32.07 1.08 -3.64
N TRP A 408 32.81 1.70 -4.55
CA TRP A 408 33.81 2.70 -4.20
C TRP A 408 33.16 4.01 -3.70
N LEU A 409 32.05 4.45 -4.31
CA LEU A 409 31.31 5.63 -3.86
C LEU A 409 30.67 5.41 -2.48
N GLU A 410 30.14 4.22 -2.19
CA GLU A 410 29.57 3.87 -0.89
C GLU A 410 30.57 4.03 0.25
N ARG A 411 31.83 3.65 0.05
CA ARG A 411 32.90 3.86 1.03
C ARG A 411 33.18 5.34 1.28
N LYS A 412 32.82 6.23 0.35
CA LYS A 412 33.01 7.69 0.43
C LYS A 412 31.72 8.46 0.79
N LYS A 413 30.66 7.78 1.20
CA LYS A 413 29.35 8.40 1.54
C LYS A 413 29.38 9.40 2.71
N TYR A 414 30.48 9.45 3.46
CA TYR A 414 30.70 10.49 4.47
C TYR A 414 30.78 11.90 3.88
N LYS A 415 31.08 12.04 2.58
CA LYS A 415 31.09 13.32 1.86
C LYS A 415 29.68 13.67 1.36
N LEU A 416 29.20 14.87 1.69
CA LEU A 416 27.84 15.33 1.32
C LEU A 416 27.55 15.20 -0.18
N HIS A 417 28.46 15.69 -1.04
CA HIS A 417 28.29 15.64 -2.48
C HIS A 417 28.24 14.20 -3.06
N VAL A 418 28.90 13.23 -2.39
CA VAL A 418 28.82 11.80 -2.79
C VAL A 418 27.46 11.24 -2.40
N ARG A 419 26.93 11.59 -1.22
CA ARG A 419 25.57 11.19 -0.83
C ARG A 419 24.51 11.71 -1.80
N VAL A 420 24.60 12.99 -2.16
CA VAL A 420 23.69 13.62 -3.16
C VAL A 420 23.84 12.98 -4.54
N PHE A 421 25.06 12.59 -4.92
CA PHE A 421 25.27 11.89 -6.17
C PHE A 421 24.68 10.47 -6.15
N LEU A 422 24.97 9.69 -5.10
CA LEU A 422 24.42 8.33 -4.94
C LEU A 422 22.90 8.32 -4.89
N SER A 423 22.26 9.31 -4.25
CA SER A 423 20.79 9.35 -4.18
C SER A 423 20.10 9.45 -5.54
N ARG A 424 20.77 9.94 -6.58
CA ARG A 424 20.23 10.04 -7.95
C ARG A 424 20.14 8.69 -8.67
N TYR A 425 20.98 7.74 -8.27
CA TYR A 425 21.10 6.43 -8.94
C TYR A 425 20.66 5.29 -8.03
N ARG A 426 20.18 5.58 -6.82
CA ARG A 426 19.62 4.59 -5.90
C ARG A 426 18.17 4.31 -6.25
N GLY A 427 17.87 3.02 -6.34
CA GLY A 427 16.53 2.49 -6.47
C GLY A 427 16.29 1.40 -5.43
N TYR A 428 15.06 0.92 -5.40
CA TYR A 428 14.69 -0.24 -4.62
C TYR A 428 14.83 -1.47 -5.51
N ALA A 429 15.85 -2.30 -5.26
CA ALA A 429 16.00 -3.59 -5.91
C ALA A 429 15.40 -4.68 -5.03
N VAL A 430 14.76 -5.67 -5.66
CA VAL A 430 14.26 -6.83 -4.94
C VAL A 430 15.43 -7.52 -4.22
N CYS A 431 15.25 -7.82 -2.94
CA CYS A 431 16.29 -8.46 -2.15
C CYS A 431 16.66 -9.83 -2.73
N PRO A 432 17.93 -10.08 -3.10
CA PRO A 432 18.32 -11.33 -3.75
C PRO A 432 18.21 -12.56 -2.84
N ASP A 433 18.30 -12.39 -1.51
CA ASP A 433 18.24 -13.51 -0.57
C ASP A 433 16.80 -13.97 -0.33
N CYS A 434 15.88 -13.04 -0.11
CA CYS A 434 14.48 -13.39 0.12
C CYS A 434 13.59 -13.24 -1.11
N GLN A 435 14.08 -12.72 -2.23
CA GLN A 435 13.33 -12.50 -3.47
C GLN A 435 12.01 -11.75 -3.24
N GLY A 436 12.06 -10.70 -2.40
CA GLY A 436 10.90 -9.88 -2.07
C GLY A 436 9.98 -10.44 -0.98
N THR A 437 10.16 -11.68 -0.53
CA THR A 437 9.29 -12.32 0.46
C THR A 437 9.43 -11.79 1.87
N ARG A 438 10.47 -10.99 2.18
CA ARG A 438 10.74 -10.33 3.47
C ARG A 438 11.13 -11.25 4.61
N LEU A 439 10.83 -12.55 4.51
CA LEU A 439 11.09 -13.56 5.54
C LEU A 439 12.41 -14.28 5.32
N ARG A 440 12.97 -14.75 6.42
CA ARG A 440 14.14 -15.62 6.40
C ARG A 440 13.81 -16.99 5.81
N GLU A 441 14.84 -17.72 5.45
CA GLU A 441 14.71 -19.00 4.76
C GLU A 441 13.99 -20.07 5.61
N GLU A 442 14.25 -20.09 6.92
CA GLU A 442 13.65 -21.02 7.87
C GLU A 442 12.11 -20.86 7.93
N ALA A 443 11.61 -19.61 7.90
CA ALA A 443 10.18 -19.34 7.85
C ALA A 443 9.55 -19.82 6.53
N ARG A 444 10.29 -19.73 5.41
CA ARG A 444 9.83 -20.19 4.09
C ARG A 444 9.88 -21.71 3.94
N ALA A 445 10.65 -22.39 4.79
CA ALA A 445 10.73 -23.85 4.83
C ALA A 445 9.49 -24.50 5.45
N VAL A 446 8.67 -23.72 6.19
CA VAL A 446 7.41 -24.20 6.79
C VAL A 446 6.30 -24.12 5.76
N LYS A 447 5.60 -25.23 5.53
CA LYS A 447 4.55 -25.34 4.50
C LYS A 447 3.28 -25.99 5.04
N ILE A 448 2.15 -25.56 4.51
CA ILE A 448 0.85 -26.24 4.65
C ILE A 448 0.43 -26.67 3.24
N GLN A 449 0.17 -27.95 3.02
CA GLN A 449 -0.11 -28.53 1.69
C GLN A 449 0.88 -28.08 0.61
N GLY A 450 2.17 -28.06 0.94
CA GLY A 450 3.25 -27.70 0.01
C GLY A 450 3.45 -26.20 -0.22
N ARG A 451 2.61 -25.32 0.33
CA ARG A 451 2.69 -23.86 0.17
C ARG A 451 3.27 -23.20 1.42
N ALA A 452 4.25 -22.35 1.26
CA ALA A 452 4.76 -21.48 2.32
C ALA A 452 3.80 -20.29 2.57
N ILE A 453 3.90 -19.65 3.72
CA ILE A 453 3.13 -18.43 4.02
C ILE A 453 3.33 -17.34 2.95
N THR A 454 4.51 -17.23 2.40
CA THR A 454 4.86 -16.30 1.33
C THR A 454 4.14 -16.60 0.02
N ASP A 455 3.87 -17.86 -0.28
CA ASP A 455 3.14 -18.26 -1.48
C ASP A 455 1.67 -17.97 -1.33
N VAL A 456 1.12 -18.14 -0.12
CA VAL A 456 -0.25 -17.74 0.22
C VAL A 456 -0.42 -16.23 0.10
N CYS A 457 0.54 -15.45 0.59
CA CYS A 457 0.46 -13.99 0.51
C CYS A 457 0.51 -13.44 -0.94
N LYS A 458 1.09 -14.17 -1.88
CA LYS A 458 1.09 -13.80 -3.31
C LYS A 458 -0.24 -14.05 -4.01
N LEU A 459 -1.13 -14.83 -3.40
CA LEU A 459 -2.45 -15.07 -3.95
C LEU A 459 -3.31 -13.81 -3.89
N THR A 460 -4.21 -13.68 -4.86
CA THR A 460 -5.31 -12.71 -4.75
C THR A 460 -6.25 -13.10 -3.61
N VAL A 461 -7.02 -12.16 -3.11
CA VAL A 461 -8.03 -12.41 -2.07
C VAL A 461 -8.98 -13.54 -2.50
N GLY A 462 -9.46 -13.51 -3.75
CA GLY A 462 -10.34 -14.56 -4.30
C GLY A 462 -9.65 -15.93 -4.31
N ALA A 463 -8.42 -16.02 -4.81
CA ALA A 463 -7.67 -17.27 -4.85
C ALA A 463 -7.32 -17.79 -3.45
N ALA A 464 -7.00 -16.89 -2.51
CA ALA A 464 -6.75 -17.26 -1.11
C ALA A 464 -8.02 -17.81 -0.45
N ARG A 465 -9.18 -17.19 -0.71
CA ARG A 465 -10.48 -17.65 -0.21
C ARG A 465 -10.80 -19.07 -0.67
N GLU A 466 -10.61 -19.37 -1.95
CA GLU A 466 -10.81 -20.72 -2.50
C GLU A 466 -9.80 -21.73 -1.90
N LEU A 467 -8.53 -21.33 -1.74
CA LEU A 467 -7.52 -22.18 -1.09
C LEU A 467 -7.97 -22.57 0.33
N PHE A 468 -8.36 -21.60 1.16
CA PHE A 468 -8.76 -21.88 2.55
C PHE A 468 -10.09 -22.59 2.67
N ARG A 469 -10.99 -22.47 1.69
CA ARG A 469 -12.25 -23.24 1.64
C ARG A 469 -11.98 -24.73 1.35
N GLY A 470 -10.99 -25.04 0.49
CA GLY A 470 -10.60 -26.40 0.11
C GLY A 470 -9.51 -27.01 0.98
N LEU A 471 -9.04 -26.33 2.04
CA LEU A 471 -7.90 -26.77 2.85
C LEU A 471 -8.25 -28.03 3.65
N GLN A 472 -7.52 -29.13 3.41
CA GLN A 472 -7.66 -30.38 4.14
C GLN A 472 -6.49 -30.51 5.13
N LEU A 473 -6.79 -30.54 6.41
CA LEU A 473 -5.85 -30.73 7.51
C LEU A 473 -6.10 -32.08 8.20
N GLY A 474 -5.06 -32.63 8.84
CA GLY A 474 -5.20 -33.77 9.71
C GLY A 474 -6.19 -33.49 10.86
N ALA A 475 -6.83 -34.53 11.42
CA ALA A 475 -7.89 -34.34 12.44
C ALA A 475 -7.43 -33.55 13.67
N ALA A 476 -6.20 -33.71 14.11
CA ALA A 476 -5.61 -32.95 15.23
C ALA A 476 -5.35 -31.49 14.86
N GLU A 477 -4.77 -31.25 13.67
CA GLU A 477 -4.49 -29.92 13.14
C GLU A 477 -5.77 -29.15 12.86
N ALA A 478 -6.79 -29.80 12.30
CA ALA A 478 -8.10 -29.21 12.04
C ALA A 478 -8.74 -28.64 13.31
N ARG A 479 -8.67 -29.35 14.42
CA ARG A 479 -9.18 -28.85 15.71
C ARG A 479 -8.42 -27.64 16.21
N LEU A 480 -7.08 -27.62 16.07
CA LEU A 480 -6.26 -26.49 16.50
C LEU A 480 -6.44 -25.27 15.59
N ALA A 481 -6.67 -25.49 14.30
CA ALA A 481 -6.76 -24.43 13.30
C ALA A 481 -8.17 -23.88 13.07
N GLN A 482 -9.22 -24.55 13.57
CA GLN A 482 -10.62 -24.24 13.28
C GLN A 482 -10.97 -22.75 13.43
N LYS A 483 -10.78 -22.19 14.62
CA LYS A 483 -11.09 -20.77 14.89
C LYS A 483 -10.22 -19.81 14.06
N ILE A 484 -8.99 -20.20 13.77
CA ILE A 484 -8.07 -19.41 12.95
C ILE A 484 -8.58 -19.36 11.52
N LEU A 485 -8.96 -20.52 10.97
CA LEU A 485 -9.49 -20.64 9.60
C LEU A 485 -10.83 -19.90 9.46
N GLU A 486 -11.74 -20.01 10.43
CA GLU A 486 -12.98 -19.24 10.45
C GLU A 486 -12.71 -17.74 10.38
N SER A 487 -11.75 -17.24 11.16
CA SER A 487 -11.36 -15.82 11.15
C SER A 487 -10.71 -15.39 9.83
N VAL A 488 -9.87 -16.23 9.24
CA VAL A 488 -9.24 -15.94 7.93
C VAL A 488 -10.29 -15.90 6.82
N GLN A 489 -11.16 -16.91 6.77
CA GLN A 489 -12.23 -17.01 5.76
C GLN A 489 -13.22 -15.84 5.86
N GLN A 490 -13.57 -15.43 7.07
CA GLN A 490 -14.45 -14.29 7.29
C GLN A 490 -13.83 -12.98 6.77
N ARG A 491 -12.57 -12.69 7.11
CA ARG A 491 -11.87 -11.49 6.65
C ARG A 491 -11.67 -11.47 5.14
N LEU A 492 -11.32 -12.63 4.55
CA LEU A 492 -11.24 -12.75 3.10
C LEU A 492 -12.62 -12.56 2.45
N GLY A 493 -13.69 -13.02 3.10
CA GLY A 493 -15.07 -12.79 2.67
C GLY A 493 -15.41 -11.30 2.62
N PHE A 494 -15.08 -10.55 3.65
CA PHE A 494 -15.33 -9.10 3.68
C PHE A 494 -14.54 -8.35 2.60
N LEU A 495 -13.30 -8.74 2.31
CA LEU A 495 -12.52 -8.16 1.22
C LEU A 495 -13.15 -8.45 -0.16
N ASP A 496 -13.69 -9.64 -0.36
CA ASP A 496 -14.41 -10.02 -1.57
C ASP A 496 -15.74 -9.24 -1.71
N GLU A 497 -16.49 -9.11 -0.63
CA GLU A 497 -17.73 -8.33 -0.58
C GLU A 497 -17.51 -6.86 -0.95
N VAL A 498 -16.41 -6.24 -0.51
CA VAL A 498 -16.05 -4.87 -0.91
C VAL A 498 -15.48 -4.77 -2.33
N GLY A 499 -15.43 -5.89 -3.09
CA GLY A 499 -14.94 -5.92 -4.47
C GLY A 499 -13.42 -5.80 -4.59
N LEU A 500 -12.67 -6.37 -3.66
CA LEU A 500 -11.20 -6.39 -3.66
C LEU A 500 -10.62 -7.81 -3.86
N ASP A 501 -11.39 -8.70 -4.49
CA ASP A 501 -11.05 -10.07 -4.80
C ASP A 501 -9.78 -10.21 -5.66
N TYR A 502 -9.52 -9.21 -6.50
CA TYR A 502 -8.40 -9.16 -7.44
C TYR A 502 -7.05 -8.74 -6.81
N ILE A 503 -7.04 -8.16 -5.60
CA ILE A 503 -5.83 -7.65 -4.96
C ILE A 503 -5.07 -8.80 -4.29
N THR A 504 -3.72 -8.83 -4.44
CA THR A 504 -2.88 -9.79 -3.73
C THR A 504 -2.69 -9.41 -2.27
N LEU A 505 -2.58 -10.40 -1.40
CA LEU A 505 -2.43 -10.19 0.05
C LEU A 505 -1.09 -9.51 0.42
N ASP A 506 -0.05 -9.69 -0.39
CA ASP A 506 1.27 -9.07 -0.19
C ASP A 506 1.40 -7.66 -0.79
N ARG A 507 0.37 -7.18 -1.51
CA ARG A 507 0.39 -5.84 -2.11
C ARG A 507 0.61 -4.77 -1.05
N LEU A 508 1.56 -3.88 -1.31
CA LEU A 508 1.88 -2.77 -0.41
C LEU A 508 0.70 -1.80 -0.30
N THR A 509 0.36 -1.41 0.92
CA THR A 509 -0.71 -0.41 1.15
C THR A 509 -0.40 0.94 0.52
N SER A 510 0.88 1.30 0.39
CA SER A 510 1.31 2.53 -0.29
C SER A 510 1.08 2.55 -1.81
N THR A 511 0.82 1.39 -2.42
CA THR A 511 0.53 1.26 -3.86
C THR A 511 -0.97 1.19 -4.17
N LEU A 512 -1.80 1.23 -3.15
CA LEU A 512 -3.26 1.20 -3.29
C LEU A 512 -3.78 2.57 -3.73
N SER A 513 -4.80 2.56 -4.56
CA SER A 513 -5.59 3.77 -4.81
C SER A 513 -6.33 4.21 -3.54
N GLY A 514 -6.74 5.47 -3.48
CA GLY A 514 -7.50 6.00 -2.34
C GLY A 514 -8.76 5.18 -2.03
N GLY A 515 -9.50 4.80 -3.06
CA GLY A 515 -10.70 3.96 -2.92
C GLY A 515 -10.41 2.52 -2.50
N GLU A 516 -9.32 1.89 -2.99
CA GLU A 516 -8.89 0.57 -2.52
C GLU A 516 -8.52 0.59 -1.04
N ALA A 517 -7.75 1.59 -0.60
CA ALA A 517 -7.36 1.75 0.80
C ALA A 517 -8.58 1.95 1.71
N GLN A 518 -9.53 2.76 1.29
CA GLN A 518 -10.78 3.02 2.02
C GLN A 518 -11.62 1.75 2.15
N ARG A 519 -11.75 0.95 1.09
CA ARG A 519 -12.48 -0.33 1.12
C ARG A 519 -11.81 -1.36 2.02
N ILE A 520 -10.48 -1.39 2.08
CA ILE A 520 -9.76 -2.23 3.03
C ILE A 520 -10.07 -1.82 4.47
N GLN A 521 -10.10 -0.51 4.78
CA GLN A 521 -10.49 -0.02 6.10
C GLN A 521 -11.93 -0.42 6.43
N LEU A 522 -12.84 -0.31 5.47
CA LEU A 522 -14.25 -0.72 5.63
C LEU A 522 -14.36 -2.23 5.92
N ALA A 523 -13.67 -3.08 5.15
CA ALA A 523 -13.63 -4.52 5.38
C ALA A 523 -13.05 -4.88 6.76
N THR A 524 -12.01 -4.15 7.20
CA THR A 524 -11.43 -4.32 8.55
C THR A 524 -12.42 -3.93 9.64
N SER A 525 -13.17 -2.85 9.43
CA SER A 525 -14.22 -2.40 10.36
C SER A 525 -15.35 -3.42 10.51
N LEU A 526 -15.78 -4.04 9.40
CA LEU A 526 -16.71 -5.18 9.44
C LEU A 526 -16.17 -6.36 10.26
N GLY A 527 -14.87 -6.65 10.08
CA GLY A 527 -14.18 -7.71 10.80
C GLY A 527 -14.11 -7.49 12.30
N SER A 528 -14.09 -6.24 12.76
CA SER A 528 -14.04 -5.88 14.19
C SER A 528 -15.38 -6.08 14.92
N ARG A 529 -16.50 -6.18 14.18
CA ARG A 529 -17.86 -6.33 14.72
C ARG A 529 -18.21 -5.34 15.84
N LEU A 530 -17.72 -4.11 15.72
CA LEU A 530 -18.05 -3.05 16.66
C LEU A 530 -19.52 -2.70 16.55
N VAL A 531 -20.18 -2.50 17.69
CA VAL A 531 -21.57 -2.15 17.83
C VAL A 531 -21.69 -0.83 18.59
N GLY A 532 -22.68 -0.01 18.24
CA GLY A 532 -22.90 1.27 18.89
C GLY A 532 -21.85 2.32 18.56
N ALA A 533 -21.16 2.20 17.43
CA ALA A 533 -20.18 3.16 16.95
C ALA A 533 -20.78 4.09 15.88
N LEU A 534 -20.16 5.28 15.73
CA LEU A 534 -20.45 6.22 14.65
C LEU A 534 -19.38 6.10 13.57
N TYR A 535 -19.73 5.55 12.42
CA TYR A 535 -18.85 5.51 11.25
C TYR A 535 -19.04 6.75 10.39
N ILE A 536 -17.94 7.45 10.09
CA ILE A 536 -17.94 8.64 9.22
C ILE A 536 -17.08 8.33 8.00
N LEU A 537 -17.71 8.31 6.83
CA LEU A 537 -17.07 7.97 5.57
C LEU A 537 -16.99 9.18 4.64
N ASP A 538 -15.84 9.35 3.98
CA ASP A 538 -15.58 10.42 3.02
C ASP A 538 -15.61 9.85 1.60
N GLU A 539 -16.69 10.10 0.89
CA GLU A 539 -16.90 9.73 -0.52
C GLU A 539 -16.51 8.27 -0.84
N PRO A 540 -17.12 7.27 -0.15
CA PRO A 540 -16.71 5.87 -0.28
C PRO A 540 -16.99 5.25 -1.66
N SER A 541 -17.79 5.90 -2.52
CA SER A 541 -18.07 5.48 -3.90
C SER A 541 -16.99 5.86 -4.92
N ILE A 542 -15.95 6.62 -4.49
CA ILE A 542 -14.90 7.09 -5.39
C ILE A 542 -14.18 5.94 -6.11
N GLY A 543 -14.00 6.09 -7.43
CA GLY A 543 -13.32 5.10 -8.28
C GLY A 543 -14.09 3.78 -8.42
N LEU A 544 -15.34 3.72 -7.94
CA LEU A 544 -16.20 2.57 -8.10
C LEU A 544 -16.99 2.61 -9.42
N HIS A 545 -17.02 1.47 -10.07
CA HIS A 545 -18.01 1.25 -11.12
C HIS A 545 -19.43 1.17 -10.50
N PRO A 546 -20.49 1.62 -11.16
CA PRO A 546 -21.86 1.54 -10.63
C PRO A 546 -22.28 0.17 -10.11
N ARG A 547 -21.76 -0.92 -10.69
CA ARG A 547 -21.94 -2.28 -10.19
C ARG A 547 -21.39 -2.47 -8.78
N ASP A 548 -20.23 -1.90 -8.51
CA ASP A 548 -19.52 -2.08 -7.24
C ASP A 548 -20.11 -1.15 -6.16
N THR A 549 -20.72 0.00 -6.56
CA THR A 549 -21.46 0.89 -5.67
C THR A 549 -22.64 0.18 -5.00
N HIS A 550 -23.34 -0.71 -5.71
CA HIS A 550 -24.42 -1.49 -5.10
C HIS A 550 -23.91 -2.42 -3.99
N ARG A 551 -22.76 -3.06 -4.18
CA ARG A 551 -22.12 -3.88 -3.13
C ARG A 551 -21.75 -3.04 -1.91
N LEU A 552 -21.22 -1.85 -2.13
CA LEU A 552 -20.91 -0.91 -1.05
C LEU A 552 -22.17 -0.54 -0.24
N ILE A 553 -23.30 -0.28 -0.90
CA ILE A 553 -24.57 0.04 -0.24
C ILE A 553 -25.01 -1.11 0.67
N GLU A 554 -24.91 -2.36 0.22
CA GLU A 554 -25.26 -3.54 1.05
C GLU A 554 -24.35 -3.66 2.26
N ILE A 555 -23.07 -3.36 2.12
CA ILE A 555 -22.12 -3.35 3.23
C ILE A 555 -22.48 -2.29 4.27
N LEU A 556 -22.82 -1.07 3.83
CA LEU A 556 -23.25 -0.01 4.73
C LEU A 556 -24.54 -0.38 5.47
N ARG A 557 -25.47 -1.05 4.78
CA ARG A 557 -26.70 -1.60 5.42
C ARG A 557 -26.35 -2.65 6.48
N THR A 558 -25.44 -3.57 6.16
CA THR A 558 -24.98 -4.58 7.12
C THR A 558 -24.35 -3.93 8.36
N LEU A 559 -23.51 -2.91 8.20
CA LEU A 559 -22.93 -2.16 9.31
C LEU A 559 -23.99 -1.45 10.15
N ARG A 560 -25.00 -0.84 9.52
CA ARG A 560 -26.13 -0.23 10.19
C ARG A 560 -26.91 -1.26 10.99
N ASP A 561 -27.22 -2.39 10.37
CA ASP A 561 -28.06 -3.44 10.97
C ASP A 561 -27.37 -4.16 12.14
N LEU A 562 -26.04 -4.04 12.24
CA LEU A 562 -25.26 -4.41 13.43
C LEU A 562 -25.45 -3.43 14.61
N GLY A 563 -26.24 -2.36 14.46
CA GLY A 563 -26.48 -1.36 15.51
C GLY A 563 -25.50 -0.19 15.48
N ASN A 564 -24.98 0.18 14.32
CA ASN A 564 -24.09 1.32 14.16
C ASN A 564 -24.79 2.48 13.46
N THR A 565 -24.35 3.70 13.76
CA THR A 565 -24.77 4.92 13.05
C THR A 565 -23.75 5.25 11.97
N ILE A 566 -24.24 5.55 10.76
CA ILE A 566 -23.36 5.77 9.61
C ILE A 566 -23.62 7.17 9.03
N LEU A 567 -22.57 7.97 8.97
CA LEU A 567 -22.58 9.30 8.36
C LEU A 567 -21.67 9.27 7.13
N VAL A 568 -22.24 9.54 5.95
CA VAL A 568 -21.49 9.47 4.68
C VAL A 568 -21.52 10.83 3.98
N VAL A 569 -20.36 11.35 3.64
CA VAL A 569 -20.24 12.49 2.70
C VAL A 569 -20.26 11.91 1.31
N GLU A 570 -21.25 12.27 0.47
CA GLU A 570 -21.43 11.63 -0.83
C GLU A 570 -22.09 12.48 -1.91
N HIS A 571 -21.75 12.11 -3.16
CA HIS A 571 -22.29 12.68 -4.38
C HIS A 571 -22.92 11.63 -5.33
N ASP A 572 -22.69 10.36 -5.07
CA ASP A 572 -23.24 9.28 -5.88
C ASP A 572 -24.76 9.20 -5.73
N ARG A 573 -25.47 9.11 -6.88
CA ARG A 573 -26.93 9.10 -6.95
C ARG A 573 -27.53 7.91 -6.19
N ASP A 574 -26.98 6.72 -6.39
CA ASP A 574 -27.57 5.48 -5.85
C ASP A 574 -27.37 5.41 -4.34
N LEU A 575 -26.21 5.91 -3.86
CA LEU A 575 -25.92 5.97 -2.44
C LEU A 575 -26.79 7.01 -1.74
N ILE A 576 -26.96 8.23 -2.31
CA ILE A 576 -27.88 9.23 -1.77
C ILE A 576 -29.31 8.68 -1.69
N LEU A 577 -29.77 7.99 -2.74
CA LEU A 577 -31.11 7.39 -2.79
C LEU A 577 -31.26 6.18 -1.84
N SER A 578 -30.20 5.59 -1.35
CA SER A 578 -30.22 4.48 -0.39
C SER A 578 -30.27 4.94 1.07
N ALA A 579 -30.02 6.23 1.33
CA ALA A 579 -29.95 6.80 2.67
C ALA A 579 -31.31 6.82 3.37
N ASP A 580 -31.29 6.64 4.69
CA ASP A 580 -32.45 6.80 5.58
C ASP A 580 -32.72 8.30 5.79
N GLN A 581 -31.65 9.10 5.95
CA GLN A 581 -31.71 10.56 6.09
C GLN A 581 -30.70 11.25 5.18
N ILE A 582 -31.05 12.44 4.73
CA ILE A 582 -30.21 13.28 3.87
C ILE A 582 -30.09 14.67 4.50
N LEU A 583 -28.86 15.16 4.57
CA LEU A 583 -28.50 16.51 4.95
C LEU A 583 -27.90 17.20 3.71
N ASP A 584 -28.61 18.15 3.13
CA ASP A 584 -28.16 18.88 1.94
C ASP A 584 -27.64 20.26 2.33
N LEU A 585 -26.36 20.52 2.04
CA LEU A 585 -25.66 21.76 2.35
C LEU A 585 -25.49 22.64 1.12
N GLY A 586 -25.76 23.92 1.27
CA GLY A 586 -25.66 24.87 0.16
C GLY A 586 -25.94 26.31 0.59
N PRO A 587 -26.57 27.11 -0.31
CA PRO A 587 -26.88 26.81 -1.71
C PRO A 587 -25.67 26.84 -2.66
N GLY A 588 -24.56 27.48 -2.23
CA GLY A 588 -23.34 27.64 -3.00
C GLY A 588 -22.12 27.10 -2.29
N ALA A 589 -20.93 27.52 -2.75
CA ALA A 589 -19.64 27.13 -2.21
C ALA A 589 -19.03 28.29 -1.37
N GLY A 590 -18.10 27.96 -0.45
CA GLY A 590 -17.38 28.93 0.36
C GLY A 590 -18.33 29.77 1.23
N GLU A 591 -18.24 31.10 1.14
CA GLU A 591 -19.06 32.02 1.95
C GLU A 591 -20.56 31.97 1.60
N HIS A 592 -20.89 31.54 0.39
CA HIS A 592 -22.26 31.31 -0.04
C HIS A 592 -22.80 29.93 0.32
N GLY A 593 -21.97 29.07 0.89
CA GLY A 593 -22.33 27.77 1.43
C GLY A 593 -22.63 27.80 2.92
N GLY A 594 -22.49 26.62 3.54
CA GLY A 594 -22.55 26.46 4.97
C GLY A 594 -23.94 26.50 5.59
N ARG A 595 -25.01 26.56 4.78
CA ARG A 595 -26.39 26.50 5.24
C ARG A 595 -26.98 25.14 5.02
N LEU A 596 -27.79 24.68 5.96
CA LEU A 596 -28.58 23.49 5.80
C LEU A 596 -29.82 23.81 4.94
N ILE A 597 -29.84 23.34 3.72
CA ILE A 597 -30.93 23.56 2.77
C ILE A 597 -32.07 22.57 3.03
N PHE A 598 -31.70 21.32 3.34
CA PHE A 598 -32.64 20.26 3.63
C PHE A 598 -32.08 19.32 4.71
N ALA A 599 -32.98 18.85 5.60
CA ALA A 599 -32.71 17.76 6.54
C ALA A 599 -33.97 16.89 6.63
N GLY A 600 -33.85 15.60 6.30
CA GLY A 600 -35.00 14.71 6.37
C GLY A 600 -34.85 13.45 5.53
N SER A 601 -35.91 12.68 5.41
CA SER A 601 -35.93 11.44 4.66
C SER A 601 -35.82 11.66 3.15
N ARG A 602 -35.32 10.65 2.42
CA ARG A 602 -35.27 10.65 0.96
C ARG A 602 -36.63 11.00 0.31
N GLN A 603 -37.70 10.42 0.81
CA GLN A 603 -39.06 10.64 0.27
C GLN A 603 -39.44 12.13 0.34
N LYS A 604 -39.15 12.77 1.47
CA LYS A 604 -39.40 14.19 1.68
C LYS A 604 -38.53 15.07 0.77
N LEU A 605 -37.23 14.75 0.58
CA LEU A 605 -36.36 15.46 -0.34
C LEU A 605 -36.91 15.46 -1.78
N LEU A 606 -37.34 14.27 -2.26
CA LEU A 606 -37.85 14.12 -3.63
C LEU A 606 -39.20 14.83 -3.82
N ALA A 607 -40.05 14.87 -2.79
CA ALA A 607 -41.34 15.57 -2.83
C ALA A 607 -41.19 17.10 -2.79
N GLU A 608 -40.19 17.60 -2.10
CA GLU A 608 -39.95 19.03 -1.89
C GLU A 608 -38.86 19.59 -2.84
N SER A 609 -38.71 19.05 -4.06
CA SER A 609 -37.61 19.38 -5.00
C SER A 609 -37.52 20.84 -5.39
N ARG A 610 -38.56 21.65 -5.13
CA ARG A 610 -38.61 23.10 -5.42
C ARG A 610 -38.02 23.99 -4.32
N ASN A 611 -37.56 23.41 -3.19
CA ASN A 611 -37.08 24.19 -2.01
C ASN A 611 -35.64 24.69 -2.13
N GLY A 612 -35.11 24.90 -3.32
CA GLY A 612 -33.77 25.43 -3.53
C GLY A 612 -32.63 24.41 -3.48
N SER A 613 -32.90 23.10 -3.20
CA SER A 613 -31.92 22.04 -3.24
C SER A 613 -31.51 21.71 -4.67
N LEU A 614 -30.26 21.96 -5.04
CA LEU A 614 -29.69 21.52 -6.32
C LEU A 614 -29.64 19.99 -6.42
N THR A 615 -29.28 19.31 -5.33
CA THR A 615 -29.25 17.84 -5.25
C THR A 615 -30.62 17.26 -5.60
N ALA A 616 -31.69 17.77 -4.99
CA ALA A 616 -33.05 17.29 -5.28
C ALA A 616 -33.42 17.46 -6.75
N ARG A 617 -33.10 18.60 -7.36
CA ARG A 617 -33.37 18.87 -8.79
C ARG A 617 -32.67 17.89 -9.73
N TYR A 618 -31.42 17.49 -9.41
CA TYR A 618 -30.74 16.48 -10.20
C TYR A 618 -31.30 15.07 -9.96
N LEU A 619 -31.69 14.74 -8.74
CA LEU A 619 -32.27 13.44 -8.40
C LEU A 619 -33.67 13.24 -9.04
N THR A 620 -34.50 14.28 -9.07
CA THR A 620 -35.84 14.24 -9.72
C THR A 620 -35.75 14.35 -11.23
N GLY A 621 -34.62 14.80 -11.77
CA GLY A 621 -34.40 15.00 -13.20
C GLY A 621 -34.87 16.35 -13.72
N ASP A 622 -35.22 17.31 -12.84
CA ASP A 622 -35.51 18.72 -13.21
C ASP A 622 -34.24 19.44 -13.70
N ALA A 623 -33.08 19.04 -13.19
CA ALA A 623 -31.76 19.40 -13.72
C ALA A 623 -31.05 18.14 -14.21
N ARG A 624 -30.27 18.25 -15.28
CA ARG A 624 -29.53 17.12 -15.86
C ARG A 624 -28.25 17.56 -16.53
N VAL A 625 -27.23 16.70 -16.48
CA VAL A 625 -26.03 16.88 -17.29
C VAL A 625 -26.39 16.61 -18.75
N ALA A 626 -26.16 17.60 -19.62
CA ALA A 626 -26.59 17.57 -21.00
C ALA A 626 -25.78 16.56 -21.84
N ILE A 627 -26.48 15.72 -22.59
CA ILE A 627 -25.91 14.87 -23.64
C ILE A 627 -25.67 15.77 -24.88
N PRO A 628 -24.52 15.66 -25.56
CA PRO A 628 -24.28 16.35 -26.81
C PRO A 628 -25.36 16.02 -27.86
N ALA A 629 -25.89 17.02 -28.51
CA ALA A 629 -26.91 16.81 -29.57
C ALA A 629 -26.33 16.00 -30.75
N VAL A 630 -25.07 16.24 -31.06
CA VAL A 630 -24.32 15.53 -32.11
C VAL A 630 -22.97 15.12 -31.52
N ARG A 631 -22.60 13.89 -31.71
CA ARG A 631 -21.25 13.40 -31.34
C ARG A 631 -20.23 13.77 -32.40
N ARG A 632 -19.04 14.11 -31.97
CA ARG A 632 -17.92 14.33 -32.89
C ARG A 632 -17.57 13.04 -33.63
N LYS A 633 -17.22 13.16 -34.91
CA LYS A 633 -16.74 12.04 -35.71
C LYS A 633 -15.20 11.97 -35.64
N PRO A 634 -14.59 10.79 -35.69
CA PRO A 634 -13.14 10.62 -35.62
C PRO A 634 -12.47 10.97 -36.95
N THR A 635 -12.38 12.27 -37.27
CA THR A 635 -11.84 12.78 -38.53
C THR A 635 -10.39 13.26 -38.43
N HIS A 636 -9.84 13.41 -37.20
CA HIS A 636 -8.53 14.00 -36.98
C HIS A 636 -7.44 12.96 -36.68
N GLY A 637 -7.64 11.71 -37.06
CA GLY A 637 -6.68 10.63 -36.85
C GLY A 637 -6.90 9.87 -35.56
N PHE A 638 -6.01 8.88 -35.36
CA PHE A 638 -6.09 7.96 -34.22
C PHE A 638 -4.70 7.72 -33.64
N LEU A 639 -4.64 7.57 -32.33
CA LEU A 639 -3.55 6.91 -31.65
C LEU A 639 -3.88 5.42 -31.55
N ARG A 640 -3.05 4.56 -32.13
CA ARG A 640 -3.26 3.10 -32.17
C ARG A 640 -2.15 2.39 -31.45
N LEU A 641 -2.49 1.44 -30.60
CA LEU A 641 -1.56 0.54 -29.91
C LEU A 641 -1.96 -0.90 -30.24
N TRP A 642 -0.98 -1.74 -30.57
CA TRP A 642 -1.15 -3.17 -30.79
C TRP A 642 -0.42 -3.97 -29.74
N GLY A 643 -1.06 -5.03 -29.24
CA GLY A 643 -0.49 -5.91 -28.24
C GLY A 643 -0.09 -5.16 -26.96
N ALA A 644 -0.94 -4.25 -26.49
CA ALA A 644 -0.73 -3.51 -25.24
C ALA A 644 -0.74 -4.49 -24.06
N ARG A 645 0.34 -4.48 -23.26
CA ARG A 645 0.59 -5.43 -22.17
C ARG A 645 1.10 -4.73 -20.93
N GLY A 646 0.79 -5.28 -19.79
CA GLY A 646 1.17 -4.80 -18.46
C GLY A 646 0.20 -5.34 -17.44
N ASN A 647 0.68 -5.75 -16.27
CA ASN A 647 -0.14 -6.33 -15.20
C ASN A 647 -1.15 -7.36 -15.74
N ASN A 648 -2.46 -7.06 -15.64
CA ASN A 648 -3.52 -7.96 -16.09
C ASN A 648 -3.94 -7.79 -17.57
N LEU A 649 -3.36 -6.87 -18.34
CA LEU A 649 -3.71 -6.66 -19.75
C LEU A 649 -3.30 -7.85 -20.61
N LYS A 650 -4.24 -8.30 -21.45
CA LYS A 650 -4.13 -9.53 -22.29
C LYS A 650 -3.71 -9.21 -23.74
N GLU A 651 -2.61 -8.46 -23.92
CA GLU A 651 -2.07 -8.07 -25.24
C GLU A 651 -3.16 -7.46 -26.16
N ILE A 652 -3.83 -6.44 -25.63
CA ILE A 652 -4.99 -5.83 -26.29
C ILE A 652 -4.59 -4.84 -27.38
N ASP A 653 -5.39 -4.77 -28.42
CA ASP A 653 -5.33 -3.74 -29.44
C ASP A 653 -6.27 -2.59 -29.09
N LEU A 654 -5.77 -1.36 -29.20
CA LEU A 654 -6.48 -0.17 -28.80
C LEU A 654 -6.44 0.90 -29.90
N THR A 655 -7.56 1.58 -30.07
CA THR A 655 -7.68 2.74 -30.96
C THR A 655 -8.33 3.90 -30.21
N VAL A 656 -7.57 4.99 -30.04
CA VAL A 656 -8.03 6.21 -29.38
C VAL A 656 -8.17 7.30 -30.45
N PRO A 657 -9.39 7.79 -30.72
CA PRO A 657 -9.60 8.89 -31.65
C PRO A 657 -9.07 10.21 -31.09
N LEU A 658 -8.49 11.05 -31.93
CA LEU A 658 -7.92 12.35 -31.56
C LEU A 658 -8.95 13.49 -31.72
N GLN A 659 -8.72 14.62 -31.04
CA GLN A 659 -9.58 15.81 -30.98
C GLN A 659 -11.03 15.53 -30.57
N MET A 660 -11.20 14.60 -29.62
CA MET A 660 -12.50 14.23 -29.06
C MET A 660 -12.36 13.89 -27.58
N LEU A 661 -13.49 13.74 -26.91
CA LEU A 661 -13.55 13.21 -25.55
C LEU A 661 -13.67 11.67 -25.61
N ALA A 662 -12.57 10.98 -25.37
CA ALA A 662 -12.51 9.54 -25.25
C ALA A 662 -12.49 9.14 -23.77
N CYS A 663 -13.42 8.27 -23.33
CA CYS A 663 -13.48 7.74 -21.98
C CYS A 663 -13.00 6.29 -21.93
N VAL A 664 -12.08 5.97 -21.02
CA VAL A 664 -11.74 4.60 -20.64
C VAL A 664 -12.51 4.25 -19.39
N THR A 665 -13.34 3.22 -19.47
CA THR A 665 -14.22 2.78 -18.40
C THR A 665 -14.14 1.27 -18.18
N GLY A 666 -14.87 0.74 -17.23
CA GLY A 666 -14.93 -0.68 -16.88
C GLY A 666 -14.95 -0.91 -15.38
N VAL A 667 -15.18 -2.14 -14.95
CA VAL A 667 -15.25 -2.53 -13.54
C VAL A 667 -13.93 -2.24 -12.79
N SER A 668 -13.99 -2.21 -11.46
CA SER A 668 -12.80 -2.04 -10.63
C SER A 668 -11.79 -3.18 -10.91
N GLY A 669 -10.49 -2.87 -11.00
CA GLY A 669 -9.46 -3.86 -11.32
C GLY A 669 -9.41 -4.36 -12.77
N SER A 670 -10.21 -3.83 -13.71
CA SER A 670 -10.20 -4.26 -15.13
C SER A 670 -8.96 -3.85 -15.93
N GLY A 671 -8.04 -3.08 -15.35
CA GLY A 671 -6.78 -2.69 -16.01
C GLY A 671 -6.76 -1.27 -16.60
N LYS A 672 -7.72 -0.41 -16.29
CA LYS A 672 -7.82 0.99 -16.80
C LYS A 672 -6.57 1.82 -16.52
N SER A 673 -6.15 1.88 -15.26
CA SER A 673 -4.96 2.66 -14.86
C SER A 673 -3.70 2.06 -15.45
N THR A 674 -3.58 0.73 -15.51
CA THR A 674 -2.48 0.04 -16.20
C THR A 674 -2.42 0.44 -17.67
N LEU A 675 -3.58 0.41 -18.38
CA LEU A 675 -3.63 0.78 -19.79
C LEU A 675 -3.20 2.23 -20.02
N VAL A 676 -3.70 3.15 -19.21
CA VAL A 676 -3.51 4.58 -19.46
C VAL A 676 -2.17 5.08 -18.90
N HIS A 677 -1.83 4.76 -17.63
CA HIS A 677 -0.62 5.27 -16.99
C HIS A 677 0.62 4.45 -17.33
N GLU A 678 0.51 3.11 -17.30
CA GLU A 678 1.69 2.28 -17.47
C GLU A 678 1.97 1.95 -18.93
N VAL A 679 0.94 1.80 -19.76
CA VAL A 679 1.11 1.44 -21.16
C VAL A 679 1.12 2.66 -22.07
N ILE A 680 0.00 3.40 -22.19
CA ILE A 680 -0.09 4.53 -23.15
C ILE A 680 0.92 5.61 -22.82
N TRP A 681 0.96 6.08 -21.55
CA TRP A 681 1.87 7.12 -21.10
C TRP A 681 3.33 6.72 -21.32
N ASN A 682 3.74 5.56 -20.81
CA ASN A 682 5.13 5.12 -20.91
C ASN A 682 5.53 4.77 -22.36
N ALA A 683 4.63 4.24 -23.18
CA ALA A 683 4.90 4.00 -24.60
C ALA A 683 5.14 5.30 -25.38
N LEU A 684 4.31 6.32 -25.13
CA LEU A 684 4.50 7.66 -25.72
C LEU A 684 5.82 8.29 -25.25
N GLU A 685 6.11 8.20 -23.95
CA GLU A 685 7.35 8.72 -23.39
C GLU A 685 8.58 7.96 -23.95
N ALA A 686 8.52 6.64 -24.04
CA ALA A 686 9.56 5.83 -24.64
C ALA A 686 9.81 6.23 -26.11
N LYS A 687 8.72 6.37 -26.89
CA LYS A 687 8.80 6.79 -28.29
C LYS A 687 9.42 8.18 -28.47
N ARG A 688 8.98 9.16 -27.65
CA ARG A 688 9.51 10.53 -27.65
C ARG A 688 11.00 10.58 -27.32
N ASN A 689 11.44 9.69 -26.42
CA ASN A 689 12.85 9.60 -26.01
C ASN A 689 13.67 8.63 -26.87
N GLY A 690 13.16 8.15 -28.01
CA GLY A 690 13.85 7.20 -28.90
C GLY A 690 14.07 5.80 -28.31
N ARG A 691 13.33 5.44 -27.24
CA ARG A 691 13.41 4.13 -26.58
C ARG A 691 12.48 3.10 -27.20
N SER A 692 12.77 1.83 -26.98
CA SER A 692 11.88 0.75 -27.41
C SER A 692 10.54 0.79 -26.67
N VAL A 693 9.44 0.62 -27.40
CA VAL A 693 8.08 0.50 -26.82
C VAL A 693 7.70 -0.94 -26.48
N ARG A 694 8.57 -1.92 -26.79
CA ARG A 694 8.28 -3.36 -26.67
C ARG A 694 7.93 -3.83 -25.26
N ASP A 695 8.33 -3.09 -24.23
CA ASP A 695 7.99 -3.41 -22.86
C ASP A 695 6.51 -3.12 -22.55
N TYR A 696 5.87 -2.25 -23.34
CA TYR A 696 4.51 -1.77 -23.12
C TYR A 696 3.52 -2.27 -24.17
N CYS A 697 3.95 -2.28 -25.44
CA CYS A 697 3.14 -2.71 -26.58
C CYS A 697 4.01 -3.22 -27.72
N SER A 698 3.42 -3.95 -28.66
CA SER A 698 4.14 -4.44 -29.83
C SER A 698 4.43 -3.31 -30.82
N ARG A 699 3.49 -2.38 -30.98
CA ARG A 699 3.58 -1.24 -31.92
C ARG A 699 2.70 -0.09 -31.43
N ILE A 700 3.12 1.15 -31.69
CA ILE A 700 2.34 2.38 -31.51
C ILE A 700 2.40 3.21 -32.82
N GLU A 701 1.25 3.75 -33.23
CA GLU A 701 1.10 4.63 -34.39
C GLU A 701 0.24 5.84 -34.05
N GLY A 702 0.41 6.93 -34.83
CA GLY A 702 -0.31 8.18 -34.60
C GLY A 702 0.35 9.09 -33.56
N ASP A 703 1.46 8.68 -32.99
CA ASP A 703 2.28 9.48 -32.06
C ASP A 703 2.79 10.78 -32.70
N HIS A 704 3.07 10.77 -34.00
CA HIS A 704 3.49 11.94 -34.78
C HIS A 704 2.41 13.02 -34.91
N LEU A 705 1.13 12.71 -34.67
CA LEU A 705 0.02 13.66 -34.60
C LEU A 705 -0.02 14.42 -33.27
N LEU A 706 0.77 13.97 -32.29
CA LEU A 706 0.83 14.55 -30.96
C LEU A 706 2.09 15.40 -30.80
N ARG A 707 1.91 16.71 -30.62
CA ARG A 707 2.96 17.63 -30.25
C ARG A 707 3.40 17.46 -28.81
N GLU A 708 2.42 17.23 -27.91
CA GLU A 708 2.62 17.11 -26.47
C GLU A 708 1.57 16.16 -25.88
N PHE A 709 1.94 15.51 -24.79
CA PHE A 709 0.98 14.77 -23.97
C PHE A 709 1.17 15.15 -22.50
N VAL A 710 0.06 15.31 -21.78
CA VAL A 710 0.00 15.84 -20.41
C VAL A 710 -0.85 14.94 -19.54
N LEU A 711 -0.29 14.51 -18.42
CA LEU A 711 -1.03 13.76 -17.40
C LEU A 711 -1.55 14.72 -16.34
N VAL A 712 -2.87 14.74 -16.17
CA VAL A 712 -3.57 15.53 -15.15
C VAL A 712 -4.12 14.57 -14.10
N ASP A 713 -3.31 14.25 -13.12
CA ASP A 713 -3.64 13.35 -12.02
C ASP A 713 -4.04 14.11 -10.74
N GLN A 714 -4.45 13.38 -9.71
CA GLN A 714 -4.86 13.91 -8.40
C GLN A 714 -3.68 14.24 -7.48
N SER A 715 -2.43 14.13 -7.94
CA SER A 715 -1.25 14.45 -7.14
C SER A 715 -1.22 15.94 -6.74
N PRO A 716 -0.69 16.28 -5.55
CA PRO A 716 -0.59 17.66 -5.11
C PRO A 716 0.19 18.53 -6.10
N ILE A 717 -0.23 19.78 -6.29
CA ILE A 717 0.43 20.78 -7.16
C ILE A 717 1.74 21.32 -6.59
N GLY A 718 2.05 21.01 -5.35
CA GLY A 718 3.28 21.39 -4.66
C GLY A 718 3.41 20.69 -3.31
N ARG A 719 4.63 20.61 -2.83
CA ARG A 719 4.96 19.92 -1.57
C ARG A 719 5.19 20.90 -0.40
N THR A 720 5.09 22.20 -0.68
CA THR A 720 5.37 23.25 0.31
C THR A 720 4.14 24.11 0.54
N PRO A 721 3.94 24.66 1.74
CA PRO A 721 2.84 25.60 2.04
C PRO A 721 2.83 26.86 1.18
N ARG A 722 3.93 27.20 0.50
CA ARG A 722 4.04 28.35 -0.41
C ARG A 722 3.34 28.16 -1.75
N SER A 723 3.14 26.93 -2.18
CA SER A 723 2.37 26.65 -3.40
C SER A 723 0.90 26.96 -3.14
N ASN A 724 0.28 27.79 -4.00
CA ASN A 724 -1.13 28.15 -3.89
C ASN A 724 -1.73 28.41 -5.28
N PRO A 725 -3.06 28.51 -5.43
CA PRO A 725 -3.71 28.73 -6.72
C PRO A 725 -3.20 29.94 -7.49
N ALA A 726 -2.96 31.08 -6.83
CA ALA A 726 -2.49 32.28 -7.49
C ALA A 726 -1.07 32.14 -8.06
N THR A 727 -0.17 31.48 -7.33
CA THR A 727 1.21 31.23 -7.81
C THR A 727 1.25 30.19 -8.90
N TYR A 728 0.46 29.13 -8.79
CA TYR A 728 0.43 28.05 -9.78
C TYR A 728 0.00 28.53 -11.16
N LEU A 729 -1.04 29.37 -11.22
CA LEU A 729 -1.49 29.99 -12.47
C LEU A 729 -0.66 31.21 -12.91
N LYS A 730 0.37 31.58 -12.15
CA LYS A 730 1.15 32.79 -12.36
C LYS A 730 0.28 34.06 -12.38
N ALA A 731 -0.86 34.07 -11.71
CA ALA A 731 -1.70 35.22 -11.50
C ALA A 731 -1.09 36.14 -10.44
N PHE A 732 -0.35 35.60 -9.49
CA PHE A 732 0.30 36.33 -8.41
C PHE A 732 1.34 37.34 -8.92
N ASP A 733 1.99 37.05 -10.07
CA ASP A 733 2.94 38.00 -10.67
C ASP A 733 2.27 39.31 -11.02
N ALA A 734 1.12 39.28 -11.71
CA ALA A 734 0.35 40.49 -12.05
C ALA A 734 -0.22 41.19 -10.81
N ILE A 735 -0.57 40.42 -9.77
CA ILE A 735 -1.02 40.99 -8.49
C ILE A 735 0.13 41.73 -7.80
N ARG A 736 1.32 41.17 -7.74
CA ARG A 736 2.50 41.84 -7.15
C ARG A 736 2.88 43.10 -7.90
N ASP A 737 2.79 43.08 -9.24
CA ASP A 737 3.03 44.24 -10.06
C ASP A 737 2.03 45.38 -9.74
N ALA A 738 0.74 45.05 -9.51
CA ALA A 738 -0.28 46.01 -9.13
C ALA A 738 0.01 46.63 -7.75
N TYR A 739 0.48 45.87 -6.77
CA TYR A 739 0.89 46.40 -5.47
C TYR A 739 2.14 47.26 -5.57
N ALA A 740 3.14 46.85 -6.35
CA ALA A 740 4.37 47.62 -6.57
C ALA A 740 4.11 48.97 -7.28
N ALA A 741 3.08 49.04 -8.09
CA ALA A 741 2.66 50.28 -8.80
C ALA A 741 1.86 51.26 -7.91
N THR A 742 1.51 50.95 -6.68
CA THR A 742 0.82 51.83 -5.77
C THR A 742 1.72 53.01 -5.35
N PRO A 743 1.18 54.21 -5.17
CA PRO A 743 1.97 55.37 -4.74
C PRO A 743 2.76 55.14 -3.46
N GLU A 744 2.18 54.39 -2.53
CA GLU A 744 2.83 54.07 -1.24
C GLU A 744 4.02 53.08 -1.42
N ALA A 745 3.91 52.08 -2.30
CA ALA A 745 5.01 51.16 -2.62
C ALA A 745 6.16 51.92 -3.31
N VAL A 746 5.86 52.76 -4.28
CA VAL A 746 6.84 53.60 -4.99
C VAL A 746 7.58 54.50 -4.01
N LYS A 747 6.85 55.18 -3.11
CA LYS A 747 7.42 56.06 -2.09
C LYS A 747 8.37 55.34 -1.14
N ARG A 748 8.08 54.07 -0.82
CA ARG A 748 8.90 53.22 0.05
C ARG A 748 10.00 52.46 -0.71
N GLY A 749 10.12 52.60 -2.02
CA GLY A 749 11.08 51.88 -2.86
C GLY A 749 10.85 50.37 -2.93
N LEU A 750 9.60 49.91 -2.73
CA LEU A 750 9.24 48.53 -2.77
C LEU A 750 8.97 48.08 -4.23
N SER A 751 9.69 47.07 -4.65
CA SER A 751 9.53 46.44 -5.98
C SER A 751 8.52 45.29 -5.94
N SER A 752 8.12 44.75 -7.10
CA SER A 752 7.29 43.56 -7.22
C SER A 752 7.88 42.33 -6.45
N GLY A 753 9.21 42.26 -6.31
CA GLY A 753 9.90 41.25 -5.51
C GLY A 753 9.61 41.38 -4.02
N SER A 754 9.39 42.58 -3.49
CA SER A 754 9.07 42.84 -2.07
C SER A 754 7.73 42.22 -1.67
N PHE A 755 6.81 42.04 -2.61
CA PHE A 755 5.49 41.44 -2.41
C PHE A 755 5.49 39.93 -2.66
N SER A 756 6.66 39.28 -2.69
CA SER A 756 6.81 37.84 -2.84
C SER A 756 7.16 37.18 -1.50
N PHE A 757 6.46 36.12 -1.15
CA PHE A 757 6.82 35.26 0.00
C PHE A 757 7.86 34.16 -0.35
N ASN A 758 8.26 34.07 -1.62
CA ASN A 758 9.23 33.05 -2.08
C ASN A 758 10.68 33.53 -2.07
N ILE A 759 10.90 34.84 -2.18
CA ILE A 759 12.23 35.45 -2.26
C ILE A 759 12.49 36.36 -1.05
N PRO A 760 13.77 36.50 -0.60
CA PRO A 760 14.12 37.43 0.46
C PRO A 760 13.77 38.88 0.11
N GLY A 761 13.49 39.67 1.12
CA GLY A 761 13.18 41.13 0.97
C GLY A 761 11.91 41.50 1.71
N GLY A 762 10.75 41.00 1.26
CA GLY A 762 9.47 41.35 1.91
C GLY A 762 8.83 40.21 2.70
N ARG A 763 9.36 38.96 2.60
CA ARG A 763 8.86 37.82 3.34
C ARG A 763 9.27 37.86 4.81
N CYS A 764 8.50 37.26 5.69
CA CYS A 764 8.94 36.95 7.05
C CYS A 764 10.16 36.01 7.02
N GLU A 765 11.20 36.38 7.71
CA GLU A 765 12.45 35.58 7.69
C GLU A 765 12.39 34.38 8.67
N ALA A 766 11.60 34.46 9.74
CA ALA A 766 11.45 33.37 10.70
C ALA A 766 10.83 32.13 10.06
N CYS A 767 9.69 32.27 9.39
CA CYS A 767 9.05 31.17 8.65
C CYS A 767 9.47 31.11 7.19
N GLN A 768 10.36 31.97 6.74
CA GLN A 768 10.81 32.08 5.34
C GLN A 768 9.68 32.19 4.30
N GLY A 769 8.52 32.74 4.72
CA GLY A 769 7.34 32.92 3.89
C GLY A 769 6.36 31.73 3.88
N ASP A 770 6.56 30.72 4.69
CA ASP A 770 5.62 29.60 4.82
C ASP A 770 4.37 29.98 5.61
N GLY A 771 4.49 30.91 6.55
CA GLY A 771 3.41 31.31 7.49
C GLY A 771 3.30 30.39 8.69
N THR A 772 3.89 29.22 8.61
CA THR A 772 3.95 28.19 9.66
C THR A 772 5.40 27.77 9.91
N VAL A 773 5.68 27.22 11.07
CA VAL A 773 6.96 26.60 11.43
C VAL A 773 6.69 25.14 11.73
N THR A 774 7.38 24.24 11.04
CA THR A 774 7.27 22.80 11.26
C THR A 774 8.18 22.39 12.41
N VAL A 775 7.61 21.79 13.44
CA VAL A 775 8.34 21.17 14.54
C VAL A 775 8.45 19.67 14.26
N GLU A 776 9.66 19.22 13.95
CA GLU A 776 9.94 17.81 13.71
C GLU A 776 9.84 17.02 15.02
N MET A 777 8.96 16.01 15.05
CA MET A 777 8.77 15.13 16.19
C MET A 777 9.43 13.77 15.90
N GLN A 778 10.37 13.35 16.76
CA GLN A 778 11.16 12.11 16.51
C GLN A 778 10.33 10.83 16.40
N PHE A 779 9.14 10.78 17.01
CA PHE A 779 8.30 9.58 17.07
C PHE A 779 6.82 9.81 16.70
N LEU A 780 6.43 11.05 16.41
CA LEU A 780 5.09 11.46 16.03
C LEU A 780 5.13 12.17 14.67
N ALA A 781 3.97 12.44 14.10
CA ALA A 781 3.89 13.28 12.90
C ALA A 781 4.36 14.71 13.22
N ASP A 782 5.03 15.35 12.26
CA ASP A 782 5.49 16.73 12.39
C ASP A 782 4.30 17.66 12.64
N VAL A 783 4.45 18.60 13.56
CA VAL A 783 3.41 19.57 13.91
C VAL A 783 3.72 20.91 13.23
N GLU A 784 2.76 21.45 12.49
CA GLU A 784 2.84 22.77 11.90
C GLU A 784 2.21 23.80 12.85
N LEU A 785 3.01 24.72 13.37
CA LEU A 785 2.58 25.82 14.23
C LEU A 785 2.55 27.13 13.45
N VAL A 786 1.58 27.98 13.74
CA VAL A 786 1.53 29.34 13.16
C VAL A 786 2.79 30.10 13.57
N CYS A 787 3.43 30.76 12.63
CA CYS A 787 4.64 31.55 12.90
C CYS A 787 4.36 32.68 13.89
N GLU A 788 5.08 32.73 15.01
CA GLU A 788 4.90 33.74 16.06
C GLU A 788 5.23 35.17 15.61
N GLU A 789 6.17 35.36 14.66
CA GLU A 789 6.53 36.70 14.17
C GLU A 789 5.50 37.30 13.20
N CYS A 790 5.06 36.51 12.22
CA CYS A 790 4.16 37.03 11.20
C CYS A 790 2.69 36.65 11.42
N HIS A 791 2.38 35.86 12.45
CA HIS A 791 1.03 35.38 12.75
C HIS A 791 0.30 34.82 11.51
N GLY A 792 1.04 34.04 10.69
CA GLY A 792 0.51 33.41 9.48
C GLY A 792 0.46 34.30 8.24
N THR A 793 0.78 35.59 8.33
CA THR A 793 0.67 36.51 7.19
C THR A 793 1.71 36.33 6.10
N ARG A 794 2.85 35.67 6.40
CA ARG A 794 3.98 35.34 5.49
C ARG A 794 4.89 36.51 5.14
N PHE A 795 4.47 37.78 5.43
CA PHE A 795 5.17 39.04 5.06
C PHE A 795 5.66 39.78 6.28
N LYS A 796 6.62 40.69 6.04
CA LYS A 796 7.03 41.69 7.01
C LYS A 796 5.94 42.76 7.15
N SER A 797 5.86 43.38 8.33
CA SER A 797 4.89 44.44 8.60
C SER A 797 5.00 45.61 7.62
N SER A 798 6.21 46.00 7.22
CA SER A 798 6.45 47.08 6.28
C SER A 798 5.85 46.83 4.88
N VAL A 799 5.68 45.58 4.47
CA VAL A 799 5.00 45.23 3.22
C VAL A 799 3.48 45.23 3.41
N LEU A 800 3.01 44.82 4.60
CA LEU A 800 1.58 44.79 4.92
C LEU A 800 0.96 46.17 5.07
N ASP A 801 1.77 47.18 5.31
CA ASP A 801 1.28 48.60 5.34
C ASP A 801 0.83 49.10 3.97
N VAL A 802 1.35 48.49 2.87
CA VAL A 802 0.96 48.91 1.51
C VAL A 802 -0.40 48.31 1.17
N ARG A 803 -1.32 49.16 0.75
CA ARG A 803 -2.68 48.79 0.40
C ARG A 803 -3.00 49.10 -1.06
N TYR A 804 -3.68 48.13 -1.70
CA TYR A 804 -4.31 48.28 -2.99
C TYR A 804 -5.82 48.18 -2.80
N ARG A 805 -6.58 49.26 -3.08
CA ARG A 805 -8.04 49.34 -2.83
C ARG A 805 -8.40 48.87 -1.40
N ASP A 806 -7.73 49.46 -0.40
CA ASP A 806 -7.92 49.23 1.05
C ASP A 806 -7.51 47.81 1.59
N LYS A 807 -7.01 46.93 0.75
CA LYS A 807 -6.49 45.62 1.20
C LYS A 807 -4.98 45.52 1.04
N ASN A 808 -4.30 44.97 2.04
CA ASN A 808 -2.90 44.61 1.93
C ASN A 808 -2.74 43.29 1.16
N ILE A 809 -1.49 42.91 0.85
CA ILE A 809 -1.20 41.72 0.02
C ILE A 809 -1.66 40.44 0.69
N HIS A 810 -1.60 40.32 2.02
CA HIS A 810 -2.11 39.15 2.75
C HIS A 810 -3.63 39.07 2.67
N GLU A 811 -4.33 40.19 2.95
CA GLU A 811 -5.79 40.29 2.83
C GLU A 811 -6.28 39.98 1.41
N ALA A 812 -5.51 40.35 0.40
CA ALA A 812 -5.81 40.03 -1.00
C ALA A 812 -5.63 38.51 -1.29
N LEU A 813 -4.65 37.85 -0.67
CA LEU A 813 -4.48 36.41 -0.78
C LEU A 813 -5.59 35.63 -0.05
N GLN A 814 -6.29 36.25 0.91
CA GLN A 814 -7.45 35.66 1.58
C GLN A 814 -8.74 35.75 0.75
N LEU A 815 -8.78 36.60 -0.27
CA LEU A 815 -9.93 36.68 -1.17
C LEU A 815 -10.16 35.34 -1.88
N THR A 816 -11.42 34.98 -2.05
CA THR A 816 -11.81 33.91 -2.97
C THR A 816 -11.52 34.32 -4.41
N VAL A 817 -11.41 33.35 -5.30
CA VAL A 817 -11.21 33.61 -6.74
C VAL A 817 -12.32 34.55 -7.28
N ARG A 818 -13.60 34.37 -6.88
CA ARG A 818 -14.72 35.20 -7.32
C ARG A 818 -14.61 36.62 -6.81
N GLU A 819 -14.29 36.84 -5.55
CA GLU A 819 -14.05 38.16 -4.99
C GLU A 819 -12.85 38.83 -5.65
N ALA A 820 -11.78 38.06 -5.90
CA ALA A 820 -10.59 38.57 -6.56
C ALA A 820 -10.84 39.03 -8.01
N LEU A 821 -11.72 38.36 -8.74
CA LEU A 821 -12.14 38.78 -10.10
C LEU A 821 -12.74 40.17 -10.10
N SER A 822 -13.56 40.49 -9.11
CA SER A 822 -14.14 41.81 -8.93
C SER A 822 -13.11 42.83 -8.40
N PHE A 823 -12.33 42.44 -7.39
CA PHE A 823 -11.34 43.29 -6.74
C PHE A 823 -10.21 43.73 -7.69
N PHE A 824 -9.70 42.80 -8.51
CA PHE A 824 -8.64 43.05 -9.50
C PHE A 824 -9.17 43.41 -10.89
N SER A 825 -10.42 43.92 -11.02
CA SER A 825 -11.00 44.25 -12.32
C SER A 825 -10.15 45.20 -13.19
N ALA A 826 -9.33 46.05 -12.56
CA ALA A 826 -8.37 46.92 -13.24
C ALA A 826 -7.03 46.27 -13.60
N VAL A 827 -6.86 44.97 -13.32
CA VAL A 827 -5.64 44.18 -13.62
C VAL A 827 -5.96 43.04 -14.60
N PRO A 828 -6.12 43.32 -15.91
CA PRO A 828 -6.62 42.34 -16.88
C PRO A 828 -5.84 41.03 -16.91
N ARG A 829 -4.50 41.09 -16.74
CA ARG A 829 -3.64 39.93 -16.70
C ARG A 829 -3.96 38.97 -15.53
N ALA A 830 -4.30 39.47 -14.35
CA ALA A 830 -4.72 38.65 -13.22
C ALA A 830 -6.13 38.09 -13.45
N VAL A 831 -7.07 38.94 -13.90
CA VAL A 831 -8.46 38.55 -14.17
C VAL A 831 -8.55 37.44 -15.19
N ALA A 832 -7.79 37.51 -16.31
CA ALA A 832 -7.79 36.49 -17.36
C ALA A 832 -7.38 35.12 -16.79
N LYS A 833 -6.37 35.07 -15.92
CA LYS A 833 -5.88 33.82 -15.29
C LYS A 833 -6.82 33.32 -14.19
N LEU A 834 -7.41 34.21 -13.40
CA LEU A 834 -8.32 33.81 -12.32
C LEU A 834 -9.69 33.35 -12.84
N ARG A 835 -10.15 33.89 -13.97
CA ARG A 835 -11.45 33.53 -14.58
C ARG A 835 -11.50 32.04 -14.91
N VAL A 836 -10.38 31.43 -15.35
CA VAL A 836 -10.31 30.04 -15.68
C VAL A 836 -10.55 29.14 -14.46
N LEU A 837 -10.19 29.61 -13.25
CA LEU A 837 -10.51 28.88 -12.00
C LEU A 837 -12.01 28.84 -11.74
N ASP A 838 -12.70 29.94 -11.97
CA ASP A 838 -14.16 29.98 -11.81
C ASP A 838 -14.85 29.10 -12.88
N ASP A 839 -14.33 29.08 -14.12
CA ASP A 839 -14.82 28.25 -15.22
C ASP A 839 -14.75 26.75 -14.90
N VAL A 840 -13.72 26.28 -14.15
CA VAL A 840 -13.60 24.89 -13.69
C VAL A 840 -14.26 24.61 -12.35
N GLY A 841 -15.03 25.56 -11.81
CA GLY A 841 -15.77 25.41 -10.55
C GLY A 841 -14.94 25.60 -9.28
N LEU A 842 -13.77 26.27 -9.37
CA LEU A 842 -12.89 26.57 -8.24
C LEU A 842 -13.01 28.02 -7.74
N GLY A 843 -14.10 28.71 -8.07
CA GLY A 843 -14.33 30.08 -7.71
C GLY A 843 -14.38 30.40 -6.20
N TYR A 844 -14.59 29.38 -5.37
CA TYR A 844 -14.63 29.48 -3.91
C TYR A 844 -13.25 29.35 -3.25
N LEU A 845 -12.21 28.85 -3.94
CA LEU A 845 -10.88 28.76 -3.37
C LEU A 845 -10.30 30.14 -3.06
N ARG A 846 -9.59 30.24 -1.95
CA ARG A 846 -8.81 31.44 -1.63
C ARG A 846 -7.53 31.45 -2.46
N LEU A 847 -7.13 32.64 -2.94
CA LEU A 847 -5.93 32.84 -3.75
C LEU A 847 -4.67 32.32 -3.09
N GLY A 848 -4.51 32.51 -1.78
CA GLY A 848 -3.36 32.12 -0.98
C GLY A 848 -3.51 30.75 -0.27
N GLN A 849 -4.58 29.99 -0.54
CA GLN A 849 -4.79 28.66 0.07
C GLN A 849 -3.63 27.74 -0.25
N SER A 850 -3.05 27.08 0.78
CA SER A 850 -1.93 26.17 0.58
C SER A 850 -2.33 24.99 -0.30
N ALA A 851 -1.46 24.60 -1.23
CA ALA A 851 -1.64 23.43 -2.07
C ALA A 851 -1.76 22.10 -1.29
N THR A 852 -1.18 22.05 -0.07
CA THR A 852 -1.24 20.89 0.80
C THR A 852 -2.62 20.66 1.42
N THR A 853 -3.46 21.71 1.46
CA THR A 853 -4.83 21.64 2.00
C THR A 853 -5.89 21.35 0.94
N LEU A 854 -5.51 21.36 -0.35
CA LEU A 854 -6.44 21.06 -1.45
C LEU A 854 -6.78 19.57 -1.47
N SER A 855 -8.04 19.26 -1.78
CA SER A 855 -8.45 17.90 -2.13
C SER A 855 -7.81 17.47 -3.46
N GLY A 856 -7.73 16.14 -3.70
CA GLY A 856 -7.19 15.60 -4.96
C GLY A 856 -7.92 16.15 -6.20
N GLY A 857 -9.23 16.23 -6.15
CA GLY A 857 -10.06 16.79 -7.23
C GLY A 857 -9.87 18.29 -7.44
N GLU A 858 -9.67 19.08 -6.37
CA GLU A 858 -9.33 20.50 -6.46
C GLU A 858 -7.96 20.72 -7.11
N ALA A 859 -6.95 19.92 -6.68
CA ALA A 859 -5.62 19.99 -7.26
C ALA A 859 -5.63 19.63 -8.76
N GLN A 860 -6.39 18.62 -9.15
CA GLN A 860 -6.54 18.20 -10.54
C GLN A 860 -7.22 19.28 -11.40
N ARG A 861 -8.32 19.86 -10.91
CA ARG A 861 -9.00 20.96 -11.60
C ARG A 861 -8.13 22.21 -11.72
N LEU A 862 -7.30 22.49 -10.72
CA LEU A 862 -6.34 23.58 -10.78
C LEU A 862 -5.25 23.34 -11.83
N LYS A 863 -4.76 22.09 -11.98
CA LYS A 863 -3.87 21.70 -13.08
C LYS A 863 -4.55 21.91 -14.44
N LEU A 864 -5.80 21.46 -14.57
CA LEU A 864 -6.60 21.64 -15.79
C LEU A 864 -6.76 23.13 -16.14
N ALA A 865 -7.04 23.97 -15.13
CA ALA A 865 -7.15 25.41 -15.29
C ALA A 865 -5.88 26.04 -15.86
N ALA A 866 -4.70 25.59 -15.46
CA ALA A 866 -3.43 26.08 -15.99
C ALA A 866 -3.30 25.86 -17.50
N HIS A 867 -3.78 24.73 -18.01
CA HIS A 867 -3.77 24.42 -19.44
C HIS A 867 -4.83 25.22 -20.22
N LEU A 868 -5.96 25.50 -19.59
CA LEU A 868 -6.98 26.39 -20.19
C LEU A 868 -6.54 27.85 -20.36
N THR A 869 -5.43 28.26 -19.75
CA THR A 869 -4.85 29.61 -19.99
C THR A 869 -4.09 29.69 -21.32
N GLN A 870 -3.77 28.56 -21.98
CA GLN A 870 -3.07 28.52 -23.25
C GLN A 870 -4.02 28.87 -24.41
N GLU A 871 -3.53 29.58 -25.42
CA GLU A 871 -4.34 30.04 -26.57
C GLU A 871 -4.72 28.89 -27.51
N SER A 872 -3.81 27.92 -27.74
CA SER A 872 -4.02 26.75 -28.60
C SER A 872 -3.61 25.47 -27.86
N SER A 873 -4.39 24.43 -28.02
CA SER A 873 -4.10 23.08 -27.52
C SER A 873 -3.98 22.08 -28.67
N GLU A 874 -3.73 22.53 -29.90
CA GLU A 874 -3.63 21.67 -31.09
C GLU A 874 -2.47 20.68 -30.95
N GLY A 875 -2.79 19.42 -31.22
CA GLY A 875 -1.84 18.29 -31.08
C GLY A 875 -1.46 17.95 -29.63
N VAL A 876 -2.19 18.46 -28.62
CA VAL A 876 -1.96 18.07 -27.23
C VAL A 876 -2.95 16.96 -26.82
N LEU A 877 -2.42 15.88 -26.26
CA LEU A 877 -3.21 14.82 -25.62
C LEU A 877 -3.22 15.04 -24.12
N TYR A 878 -4.39 15.36 -23.55
CA TYR A 878 -4.60 15.39 -22.11
C TYR A 878 -5.12 14.05 -21.63
N ILE A 879 -4.42 13.47 -20.68
CA ILE A 879 -4.81 12.24 -19.98
C ILE A 879 -5.30 12.64 -18.59
N LEU A 880 -6.56 12.37 -18.27
CA LEU A 880 -7.17 12.70 -16.99
C LEU A 880 -7.59 11.43 -16.27
N ASP A 881 -7.31 11.37 -14.98
CA ASP A 881 -7.66 10.23 -14.12
C ASP A 881 -8.76 10.64 -13.14
N GLU A 882 -9.96 10.10 -13.33
CA GLU A 882 -11.16 10.31 -12.53
C GLU A 882 -11.42 11.80 -12.17
N PRO A 883 -11.56 12.71 -13.15
CA PRO A 883 -11.66 14.15 -12.88
C PRO A 883 -12.97 14.58 -12.19
N THR A 884 -13.94 13.67 -12.04
CA THR A 884 -15.20 13.95 -11.33
C THR A 884 -15.17 13.60 -9.84
N THR A 885 -14.03 13.16 -9.33
CA THR A 885 -13.86 12.86 -7.91
C THR A 885 -14.25 14.02 -7.03
N GLY A 886 -15.17 13.81 -6.08
CA GLY A 886 -15.65 14.84 -5.14
C GLY A 886 -16.52 15.93 -5.74
N LEU A 887 -17.06 15.71 -6.95
CA LEU A 887 -17.90 16.69 -7.63
C LEU A 887 -19.40 16.40 -7.48
N HIS A 888 -20.13 17.46 -7.13
CA HIS A 888 -21.57 17.47 -7.25
C HIS A 888 -21.98 17.50 -8.76
N PHE A 889 -23.17 17.04 -9.09
CA PHE A 889 -23.71 17.02 -10.47
C PHE A 889 -23.58 18.38 -11.22
N ASP A 890 -23.78 19.50 -10.52
CA ASP A 890 -23.63 20.85 -11.10
C ASP A 890 -22.18 21.16 -11.49
N ASP A 891 -21.24 20.71 -10.66
CA ASP A 891 -19.80 20.92 -10.91
C ASP A 891 -19.30 20.01 -12.06
N ILE A 892 -19.89 18.82 -12.24
CA ILE A 892 -19.63 17.94 -13.40
C ILE A 892 -20.02 18.63 -14.71
N GLN A 893 -21.14 19.34 -14.73
CA GLN A 893 -21.56 20.11 -15.90
C GLN A 893 -20.56 21.23 -16.26
N LYS A 894 -20.02 21.94 -15.26
CA LYS A 894 -18.97 22.96 -15.45
C LYS A 894 -17.69 22.34 -15.98
N LEU A 895 -17.26 21.22 -15.39
CA LEU A 895 -16.09 20.48 -15.85
C LEU A 895 -16.22 20.06 -17.32
N LEU A 896 -17.34 19.45 -17.70
CA LEU A 896 -17.59 19.04 -19.08
C LEU A 896 -17.55 20.23 -20.06
N THR A 897 -18.04 21.37 -19.64
CA THR A 897 -17.96 22.61 -20.42
C THR A 897 -16.52 23.05 -20.62
N ALA A 898 -15.70 22.98 -19.57
CA ALA A 898 -14.26 23.29 -19.65
C ALA A 898 -13.50 22.32 -20.55
N LEU A 899 -13.79 21.02 -20.46
CA LEU A 899 -13.21 20.00 -21.33
C LEU A 899 -13.57 20.20 -22.81
N ARG A 900 -14.82 20.59 -23.10
CA ARG A 900 -15.26 20.93 -24.45
C ARG A 900 -14.52 22.12 -25.04
N LYS A 901 -14.25 23.17 -24.22
CA LYS A 901 -13.43 24.31 -24.64
C LYS A 901 -12.01 23.90 -25.05
N LEU A 902 -11.41 22.91 -24.37
CA LEU A 902 -10.08 22.36 -24.76
C LEU A 902 -10.16 21.68 -26.12
N ILE A 903 -11.17 20.83 -26.35
CA ILE A 903 -11.33 20.13 -27.62
C ILE A 903 -11.55 21.13 -28.78
N GLU A 904 -12.34 22.17 -28.55
CA GLU A 904 -12.56 23.26 -29.54
C GLU A 904 -11.28 24.01 -29.90
N ARG A 905 -10.26 23.98 -29.02
CA ARG A 905 -8.91 24.49 -29.26
C ARG A 905 -7.95 23.46 -29.87
N GLY A 906 -8.46 22.29 -30.29
CA GLY A 906 -7.71 21.24 -30.94
C GLY A 906 -7.11 20.16 -30.02
N ALA A 907 -7.45 20.14 -28.74
CA ALA A 907 -7.00 19.12 -27.80
C ALA A 907 -7.64 17.75 -28.03
N SER A 908 -6.90 16.69 -27.74
CA SER A 908 -7.40 15.33 -27.57
C SER A 908 -7.53 15.02 -26.08
N LEU A 909 -8.64 14.42 -25.65
CA LEU A 909 -8.86 14.08 -24.25
C LEU A 909 -9.05 12.58 -24.10
N LEU A 910 -8.24 11.95 -23.23
CA LEU A 910 -8.37 10.57 -22.80
C LEU A 910 -8.65 10.58 -21.29
N VAL A 911 -9.83 10.16 -20.88
CA VAL A 911 -10.31 10.29 -19.50
C VAL A 911 -10.64 8.91 -18.94
N ILE A 912 -10.02 8.54 -17.82
CA ILE A 912 -10.48 7.38 -17.04
C ILE A 912 -11.68 7.84 -16.22
N GLU A 913 -12.83 7.16 -16.37
CA GLU A 913 -14.05 7.56 -15.67
C GLU A 913 -14.99 6.41 -15.36
N HIS A 914 -15.71 6.57 -14.24
CA HIS A 914 -16.79 5.72 -13.79
C HIS A 914 -18.15 6.44 -13.76
N ASN A 915 -18.11 7.77 -13.72
CA ASN A 915 -19.30 8.59 -13.64
C ASN A 915 -20.10 8.51 -14.95
N LEU A 916 -21.35 8.02 -14.86
CA LEU A 916 -22.22 7.84 -16.03
C LEU A 916 -22.57 9.14 -16.74
N ASP A 917 -22.57 10.27 -16.03
CA ASP A 917 -22.85 11.58 -16.63
C ASP A 917 -21.73 12.04 -17.56
N VAL A 918 -20.47 11.72 -17.24
CA VAL A 918 -19.33 11.96 -18.12
C VAL A 918 -19.31 10.95 -19.27
N ILE A 919 -19.49 9.66 -18.97
CA ILE A 919 -19.44 8.60 -19.97
C ILE A 919 -20.53 8.81 -21.05
N LYS A 920 -21.77 9.16 -20.63
CA LYS A 920 -22.86 9.47 -21.60
C LYS A 920 -22.56 10.71 -22.43
N SER A 921 -21.72 11.62 -21.92
CA SER A 921 -21.36 12.88 -22.59
C SER A 921 -20.12 12.78 -23.47
N ALA A 922 -19.39 11.64 -23.41
CA ALA A 922 -18.20 11.37 -24.20
C ALA A 922 -18.53 11.14 -25.67
N ASP A 923 -17.58 11.43 -26.56
CA ASP A 923 -17.70 11.12 -28.00
C ASP A 923 -17.36 9.66 -28.30
N TRP A 924 -16.43 9.09 -27.52
CA TRP A 924 -15.94 7.72 -27.65
C TRP A 924 -15.74 7.08 -26.29
N VAL A 925 -16.09 5.79 -26.17
CA VAL A 925 -15.93 5.01 -24.93
C VAL A 925 -15.14 3.74 -25.25
N ILE A 926 -14.20 3.41 -24.37
CA ILE A 926 -13.41 2.18 -24.38
C ILE A 926 -13.69 1.48 -23.06
N ASP A 927 -14.42 0.37 -23.11
CA ASP A 927 -14.84 -0.39 -21.94
C ASP A 927 -13.94 -1.59 -21.73
N LEU A 928 -13.27 -1.65 -20.58
CA LEU A 928 -12.39 -2.73 -20.18
C LEU A 928 -13.07 -3.71 -19.22
N GLY A 929 -12.76 -4.99 -19.38
CA GLY A 929 -13.33 -6.04 -18.54
C GLY A 929 -13.00 -7.43 -19.07
N PRO A 930 -13.94 -8.39 -18.92
CA PRO A 930 -15.30 -8.25 -18.38
C PRO A 930 -15.33 -8.06 -16.85
N GLU A 931 -14.36 -8.66 -16.13
CA GLU A 931 -14.22 -8.61 -14.68
C GLU A 931 -12.93 -7.88 -14.24
N GLY A 932 -12.62 -7.89 -12.95
CA GLY A 932 -11.36 -7.41 -12.39
C GLY A 932 -10.27 -8.49 -12.41
N GLY A 933 -9.02 -8.09 -12.12
CA GLY A 933 -7.89 -8.99 -11.94
C GLY A 933 -7.56 -9.81 -13.18
N GLU A 934 -7.32 -11.11 -13.01
CA GLU A 934 -6.90 -12.01 -14.10
C GLU A 934 -7.98 -12.25 -15.17
N GLU A 935 -9.24 -12.13 -14.80
CA GLU A 935 -10.37 -12.26 -15.74
C GLU A 935 -10.65 -10.97 -16.51
N GLY A 936 -10.00 -9.87 -16.12
CA GLY A 936 -10.05 -8.58 -16.80
C GLY A 936 -9.04 -8.43 -17.92
N GLY A 937 -8.66 -7.18 -18.19
CA GLY A 937 -7.58 -6.82 -19.08
C GLY A 937 -7.89 -6.98 -20.58
N ARG A 938 -9.17 -7.01 -20.97
CA ARG A 938 -9.64 -7.08 -22.38
C ARG A 938 -10.50 -5.87 -22.73
N VAL A 939 -10.49 -5.45 -24.00
CA VAL A 939 -11.46 -4.48 -24.50
C VAL A 939 -12.79 -5.23 -24.76
N VAL A 940 -13.81 -4.92 -23.97
CA VAL A 940 -15.16 -5.51 -24.09
C VAL A 940 -15.97 -4.82 -25.17
N ALA A 941 -15.86 -3.49 -25.22
CA ALA A 941 -16.53 -2.65 -26.20
C ALA A 941 -15.73 -1.37 -26.47
N ALA A 942 -15.76 -0.89 -27.72
CA ALA A 942 -15.23 0.42 -28.09
C ALA A 942 -16.17 1.05 -29.13
N GLY A 943 -16.49 2.34 -28.96
CA GLY A 943 -17.39 3.06 -29.85
C GLY A 943 -18.08 4.23 -29.17
N THR A 944 -19.15 4.75 -29.76
CA THR A 944 -19.98 5.77 -29.10
C THR A 944 -20.69 5.19 -27.88
N PRO A 945 -21.08 6.02 -26.89
CA PRO A 945 -21.85 5.56 -25.74
C PRO A 945 -23.08 4.71 -26.12
N GLU A 946 -23.77 5.05 -27.20
CA GLU A 946 -24.93 4.33 -27.71
C GLU A 946 -24.57 2.94 -28.25
N GLN A 947 -23.39 2.80 -28.88
CA GLN A 947 -22.86 1.51 -29.34
C GLN A 947 -22.48 0.62 -28.17
N VAL A 948 -21.77 1.18 -27.16
CA VAL A 948 -21.41 0.45 -25.96
C VAL A 948 -22.64 0.00 -25.16
N ALA A 949 -23.66 0.85 -25.07
CA ALA A 949 -24.94 0.53 -24.41
C ALA A 949 -25.68 -0.68 -25.04
N ARG A 950 -25.44 -0.98 -26.32
CA ARG A 950 -26.02 -2.16 -27.01
C ARG A 950 -25.24 -3.45 -26.79
N ASN A 951 -24.01 -3.37 -26.22
CA ASN A 951 -23.18 -4.55 -25.98
C ASN A 951 -23.58 -5.25 -24.69
N ALA A 952 -24.19 -6.42 -24.78
CA ALA A 952 -24.66 -7.21 -23.63
C ALA A 952 -23.54 -7.68 -22.69
N ARG A 953 -22.29 -7.79 -23.18
CA ARG A 953 -21.11 -8.16 -22.36
C ARG A 953 -20.58 -7.01 -21.53
N SER A 954 -20.92 -5.77 -21.87
CA SER A 954 -20.45 -4.58 -21.16
C SER A 954 -21.28 -4.32 -19.92
N HIS A 955 -20.66 -4.37 -18.76
CA HIS A 955 -21.30 -3.94 -17.52
C HIS A 955 -21.64 -2.45 -17.56
N THR A 956 -20.71 -1.62 -18.02
CA THR A 956 -20.93 -0.18 -18.25
C THR A 956 -22.09 0.05 -19.22
N GLY A 957 -22.15 -0.74 -20.30
CA GLY A 957 -23.22 -0.65 -21.30
C GLY A 957 -24.64 -0.83 -20.73
N LYS A 958 -24.81 -1.76 -19.78
CA LYS A 958 -26.09 -1.99 -19.10
C LYS A 958 -26.56 -0.77 -18.30
N PHE A 959 -25.65 -0.07 -17.63
CA PHE A 959 -25.97 1.16 -16.88
C PHE A 959 -26.19 2.33 -17.83
N LEU A 960 -25.37 2.46 -18.88
CA LEU A 960 -25.55 3.49 -19.92
C LEU A 960 -26.92 3.39 -20.61
N GLN A 961 -27.39 2.18 -20.91
CA GLN A 961 -28.72 1.97 -21.53
C GLN A 961 -29.81 2.61 -20.68
N ARG A 962 -29.78 2.44 -19.35
CA ARG A 962 -30.77 3.03 -18.44
C ARG A 962 -30.74 4.56 -18.45
N VAL A 963 -29.54 5.15 -18.48
CA VAL A 963 -29.38 6.61 -18.44
C VAL A 963 -29.71 7.24 -19.79
N LEU A 964 -29.42 6.59 -20.90
CA LEU A 964 -29.74 7.08 -22.25
C LEU A 964 -31.22 6.98 -22.54
N SER A 965 -31.94 5.90 -22.12
CA SER A 965 -33.37 5.74 -22.32
C SER A 965 -34.21 6.76 -21.54
N GLN A 966 -33.85 7.10 -20.31
CA GLN A 966 -34.54 8.14 -19.51
C GLN A 966 -34.50 9.52 -20.13
N ASN A 967 -33.61 9.78 -21.10
CA ASN A 967 -33.55 11.01 -21.86
C ASN A 967 -34.35 10.96 -23.18
N GLY A 968 -34.74 9.78 -23.65
CA GLY A 968 -35.54 9.60 -24.89
C GLY A 968 -37.04 9.82 -24.69
N GLU A 969 -37.56 9.42 -23.53
CA GLU A 969 -39.01 9.46 -23.25
C GLU A 969 -39.62 10.87 -23.06
N LYS A 970 -38.79 11.91 -22.85
CA LYS A 970 -39.25 13.32 -22.75
C LYS A 970 -39.00 14.15 -24.04
N ARG A 971 -38.50 13.55 -25.11
CA ARG A 971 -38.34 14.19 -26.44
C ARG A 971 -39.46 13.79 -27.43
N ALA A 972 -40.35 12.88 -27.09
CA ALA A 972 -41.61 12.59 -27.77
C ALA A 972 -42.74 13.24 -26.93
#